data_c680ebac3f5f95af4260bf79f7ef0035
#
_entry.id   c680ebac3f5f95af4260bf79f7ef0035
#
_cell.length_a   1.000
_cell.length_b   1.000
_cell.length_c   1.000
_cell.angle_alpha   90.00
_cell.angle_beta   90.00
_cell.angle_gamma   90.00
#
_symmetry.space_group_name_H-M   'P 1'
#
loop_
_entity.id
_entity.type
_entity.pdbx_description
1 polymer ?
#
loop_
_entity_poly.entity_id
_entity_poly.type
_entity_poly.pdbx_seq_one_letter_code
_entity_poly.pdbx_strand_id
1 'polypeptide(L)'
;TVGTPQTTTAGSIDAAAIAQDIADELNAISGITAVPVGPGVYVSSNTEFTILAEGGNVEDAIYVFQDKINVSGRLPNECRDGYIVKVYNSDQVDADDMWVKFETTEFDDDKTGLYGYSAANNWVLVTMVDHGFTDGAVLPLSFIDGDAVGYDNIYTISVIDDDSFSIVIPNFSTFTQLGSVTTQMSLYGAGVWEETVSPELKYKINPLTMPHQLVRQSDGSFTFDPIDWENRLVGDNLTNPIPSFIEQEQTINNVFFYRNRLGFVSNETVFLGKAGDYFNLFAGSAQIVAADDPIDLNVTSQQPVNLNFVQPVSVGMILFGQKEQFLLSTDADVLGPTTAKLNTLSKYECDSKVAPVSLGTTVSFISKTLLWTRAYELNNIQKESPANTIELTNNVSELIPSDINDVIASPALSMISYGQRGTSTLYQYRYFQNGDQRVVNTWYKWELAGNLREQFFDQTTFYAVCDDGTNVFIQSYDLTQSSEQGFLTLPTGEKTDVCLDMFNVNPRRTYNAANDTTRIFLPYDHIAGKTMRAVLVGGFIGSPVTSTQSIGLIPDDIVVVTNDGDIDYFDVEGDYRGRNLIIGYLYDMTIELPKLYSGQVSGNNFIADSSADLILHRIKVNTGLSGPVTYNIDITGKDGWDNVVNVTLPNTYNLNSVNLSATAQHVVPIFQRNTNCKITIKGNTAFPVSITSLAWEGNYNTRFYRRS
;
A
#
# COMPACT_ATOMS: atom_id res chain seq x y z
N THR A 1 52.04 -15.56 -43.24
CA THR A 1 52.20 -17.03 -43.10
C THR A 1 53.02 -17.24 -41.84
N VAL A 2 52.44 -17.68 -40.81
CA VAL A 2 53.07 -17.86 -39.49
C VAL A 2 53.55 -19.31 -39.38
N GLY A 3 54.81 -19.47 -39.13
CA GLY A 3 55.47 -20.56 -38.46
C GLY A 3 55.43 -21.97 -39.02
N THR A 4 56.51 -22.64 -38.89
CA THR A 4 56.61 -24.13 -39.05
C THR A 4 56.04 -24.77 -37.78
N PRO A 5 55.18 -25.78 -37.87
CA PRO A 5 54.64 -26.45 -36.69
C PRO A 5 55.78 -27.10 -35.89
N GLN A 6 55.86 -26.77 -34.61
CA GLN A 6 56.76 -27.37 -33.67
C GLN A 6 56.28 -28.79 -33.32
N THR A 7 57.09 -29.78 -33.59
CA THR A 7 56.88 -31.16 -33.15
C THR A 7 57.86 -31.50 -32.04
N THR A 8 57.31 -31.83 -30.86
CA THR A 8 58.18 -32.42 -29.80
C THR A 8 58.62 -33.82 -30.13
N THR A 9 59.76 -34.27 -29.56
CA THR A 9 60.46 -35.50 -29.87
C THR A 9 59.64 -36.80 -29.65
N ALA A 10 58.41 -36.73 -29.22
CA ALA A 10 57.54 -37.89 -28.94
C ALA A 10 56.29 -37.94 -29.81
N GLY A 11 56.12 -37.04 -30.78
CA GLY A 11 54.94 -37.00 -31.62
C GLY A 11 53.67 -36.40 -30.93
N SER A 12 53.82 -35.81 -29.74
CA SER A 12 52.74 -35.01 -29.10
C SER A 12 52.83 -33.57 -29.58
N ILE A 13 51.69 -33.00 -29.84
CA ILE A 13 51.56 -31.58 -30.17
C ILE A 13 51.62 -30.78 -28.86
N ASP A 14 52.60 -29.88 -28.76
CA ASP A 14 52.65 -28.90 -27.67
C ASP A 14 51.90 -27.63 -28.11
N ALA A 15 50.66 -27.51 -27.66
CA ALA A 15 49.80 -26.42 -28.05
C ALA A 15 50.28 -25.06 -27.48
N ALA A 16 50.89 -25.04 -26.31
CA ALA A 16 51.41 -23.82 -25.71
C ALA A 16 52.65 -23.29 -26.46
N ALA A 17 53.57 -24.22 -26.93
CA ALA A 17 54.69 -23.84 -27.77
C ALA A 17 54.24 -23.27 -29.12
N ILE A 18 53.17 -23.84 -29.70
CA ILE A 18 52.60 -23.32 -30.96
C ILE A 18 51.97 -21.94 -30.73
N ALA A 19 51.26 -21.74 -29.61
CA ALA A 19 50.69 -20.44 -29.23
C ALA A 19 51.77 -19.36 -29.06
N GLN A 20 52.92 -19.72 -28.45
CA GLN A 20 54.06 -18.81 -28.33
C GLN A 20 54.63 -18.43 -29.69
N ASP A 21 54.87 -19.40 -30.58
CA ASP A 21 55.37 -19.12 -31.93
C ASP A 21 54.44 -18.21 -32.74
N ILE A 22 53.10 -18.42 -32.61
CA ILE A 22 52.10 -17.57 -33.26
C ILE A 22 52.14 -16.16 -32.68
N ALA A 23 52.26 -16.02 -31.37
CA ALA A 23 52.33 -14.73 -30.71
C ALA A 23 53.60 -13.95 -31.13
N ASP A 24 54.73 -14.60 -31.18
CA ASP A 24 56.00 -13.99 -31.60
C ASP A 24 55.96 -13.45 -33.03
N GLU A 25 55.35 -14.20 -33.95
CA GLU A 25 55.18 -13.77 -35.34
C GLU A 25 54.13 -12.63 -35.50
N LEU A 26 53.06 -12.68 -34.72
CA LEU A 26 52.07 -11.59 -34.73
C LEU A 26 52.62 -10.30 -34.11
N ASN A 27 53.44 -10.38 -33.08
CA ASN A 27 54.10 -9.23 -32.48
C ASN A 27 55.15 -8.59 -33.40
N ALA A 28 55.63 -9.27 -34.42
CA ALA A 28 56.47 -8.68 -35.45
C ALA A 28 55.70 -7.71 -36.38
N ILE A 29 54.36 -7.72 -36.32
CA ILE A 29 53.49 -6.84 -37.10
C ILE A 29 53.24 -5.54 -36.33
N SER A 30 53.62 -4.43 -36.94
CA SER A 30 53.44 -3.11 -36.29
C SER A 30 51.98 -2.82 -35.94
N GLY A 31 51.71 -2.49 -34.67
CA GLY A 31 50.38 -2.13 -34.18
C GLY A 31 49.55 -3.32 -33.67
N ILE A 32 50.08 -4.53 -33.70
CA ILE A 32 49.46 -5.72 -33.12
C ILE A 32 50.21 -6.10 -31.84
N THR A 33 49.46 -6.46 -30.81
CA THR A 33 49.99 -7.05 -29.57
C THR A 33 49.33 -8.41 -29.41
N ALA A 34 50.17 -9.47 -29.34
CA ALA A 34 49.73 -10.84 -29.15
C ALA A 34 50.34 -11.43 -27.88
N VAL A 35 49.50 -11.96 -27.01
CA VAL A 35 49.91 -12.55 -25.74
C VAL A 35 49.56 -14.05 -25.77
N PRO A 36 50.51 -14.96 -25.63
CA PRO A 36 50.21 -16.37 -25.50
C PRO A 36 49.59 -16.65 -24.13
N VAL A 37 48.48 -17.39 -24.10
CA VAL A 37 47.73 -17.75 -22.89
C VAL A 37 47.43 -19.26 -22.97
N GLY A 38 48.24 -20.07 -22.33
CA GLY A 38 48.16 -21.51 -22.46
C GLY A 38 48.17 -21.98 -23.93
N PRO A 39 47.19 -22.74 -24.39
CA PRO A 39 47.08 -23.20 -25.77
C PRO A 39 46.55 -22.14 -26.74
N GLY A 40 46.17 -20.94 -26.24
CA GLY A 40 45.59 -19.86 -27.02
C GLY A 40 46.49 -18.64 -27.19
N VAL A 41 46.09 -17.72 -28.06
CA VAL A 41 46.77 -16.43 -28.23
C VAL A 41 45.71 -15.33 -28.18
N TYR A 42 45.86 -14.44 -27.23
CA TYR A 42 45.04 -13.20 -27.19
C TYR A 42 45.70 -12.13 -28.07
N VAL A 43 44.93 -11.60 -29.02
CA VAL A 43 45.43 -10.58 -29.95
C VAL A 43 44.68 -9.29 -29.80
N SER A 44 45.39 -8.18 -29.66
CA SER A 44 44.82 -6.83 -29.55
C SER A 44 45.52 -5.85 -30.49
N SER A 45 44.82 -4.80 -30.87
CA SER A 45 45.35 -3.72 -31.69
C SER A 45 44.61 -2.41 -31.38
N ASN A 46 45.30 -1.28 -31.54
CA ASN A 46 44.69 0.07 -31.43
C ASN A 46 43.95 0.46 -32.73
N THR A 47 43.96 -0.34 -33.76
CA THR A 47 43.22 -0.17 -35.02
C THR A 47 42.37 -1.38 -35.30
N GLU A 48 41.26 -1.19 -35.96
CA GLU A 48 40.38 -2.27 -36.39
C GLU A 48 41.16 -3.26 -37.25
N PHE A 49 41.03 -4.53 -36.95
CA PHE A 49 41.69 -5.63 -37.68
C PHE A 49 40.77 -6.84 -37.79
N THR A 50 41.00 -7.66 -38.76
CA THR A 50 40.39 -8.97 -38.91
C THR A 50 41.47 -10.06 -38.89
N ILE A 51 41.16 -11.17 -38.23
CA ILE A 51 42.04 -12.32 -38.18
C ILE A 51 41.32 -13.55 -38.71
N LEU A 52 42.00 -14.36 -39.51
CA LEU A 52 41.43 -15.53 -40.14
C LEU A 52 42.49 -16.66 -40.13
N ALA A 53 42.06 -17.88 -39.77
CA ALA A 53 42.88 -19.06 -39.90
C ALA A 53 42.55 -19.76 -41.21
N GLU A 54 43.52 -19.81 -42.14
CA GLU A 54 43.35 -20.43 -43.48
C GLU A 54 44.45 -21.42 -43.78
N GLY A 55 44.12 -22.49 -44.50
CA GLY A 55 45.06 -23.41 -45.17
C GLY A 55 45.09 -24.83 -44.61
N GLY A 56 44.97 -25.82 -45.51
CA GLY A 56 45.01 -27.25 -45.18
C GLY A 56 43.99 -27.68 -44.11
N ASN A 57 44.44 -28.31 -43.05
CA ASN A 57 43.64 -28.73 -41.91
C ASN A 57 43.69 -27.71 -40.75
N VAL A 58 44.12 -26.47 -41.00
CA VAL A 58 44.27 -25.44 -39.94
C VAL A 58 42.93 -25.01 -39.39
N GLU A 59 41.92 -24.94 -40.22
CA GLU A 59 40.55 -24.56 -39.81
C GLU A 59 39.93 -25.51 -38.77
N ASP A 60 40.35 -26.77 -38.77
CA ASP A 60 39.96 -27.77 -37.78
C ASP A 60 40.84 -27.74 -36.50
N ALA A 61 42.04 -27.19 -36.59
CA ALA A 61 43.03 -27.19 -35.53
C ALA A 61 43.12 -25.86 -34.75
N ILE A 62 42.87 -24.73 -35.41
CA ILE A 62 42.93 -23.39 -34.82
C ILE A 62 41.59 -22.72 -35.03
N TYR A 63 40.93 -22.39 -33.92
CA TYR A 63 39.67 -21.64 -33.93
C TYR A 63 39.93 -20.18 -33.58
N VAL A 64 39.41 -19.28 -34.42
CA VAL A 64 39.51 -17.83 -34.21
C VAL A 64 38.13 -17.24 -33.96
N PHE A 65 38.01 -16.48 -32.93
CA PHE A 65 36.79 -15.71 -32.66
C PHE A 65 37.14 -14.31 -32.11
N GLN A 66 36.25 -13.37 -32.21
CA GLN A 66 36.43 -12.02 -31.73
C GLN A 66 35.27 -11.65 -30.74
N ASP A 67 34.15 -11.29 -31.26
CA ASP A 67 32.96 -10.82 -30.50
C ASP A 67 31.85 -11.86 -30.45
N LYS A 68 31.94 -12.93 -31.24
CA LYS A 68 30.92 -13.98 -31.38
C LYS A 68 31.50 -15.36 -31.46
N ILE A 69 30.81 -16.34 -30.87
CA ILE A 69 31.10 -17.75 -30.97
C ILE A 69 29.80 -18.55 -31.09
N ASN A 70 29.77 -19.58 -31.91
CA ASN A 70 28.59 -20.39 -32.16
C ASN A 70 28.46 -21.65 -31.28
N VAL A 71 29.43 -21.95 -30.47
CA VAL A 71 29.44 -23.11 -29.57
C VAL A 71 30.21 -22.79 -28.31
N SER A 72 29.52 -22.80 -27.17
CA SER A 72 30.14 -22.53 -25.86
C SER A 72 31.28 -23.50 -25.50
N GLY A 73 31.21 -24.75 -25.95
CA GLY A 73 32.28 -25.74 -25.74
C GLY A 73 33.60 -25.45 -26.47
N ARG A 74 33.65 -24.39 -27.31
CA ARG A 74 34.89 -23.91 -27.95
C ARG A 74 35.52 -22.72 -27.24
N LEU A 75 34.89 -22.23 -26.17
CA LEU A 75 35.48 -21.20 -25.34
C LEU A 75 36.73 -21.72 -24.64
N PRO A 76 37.87 -20.99 -24.66
CA PRO A 76 39.09 -21.42 -24.04
C PRO A 76 38.96 -21.44 -22.50
N ASN A 77 39.65 -22.36 -21.85
CA ASN A 77 39.75 -22.42 -20.38
C ASN A 77 40.74 -21.38 -19.82
N GLU A 78 41.56 -20.81 -20.69
CA GLU A 78 42.53 -19.78 -20.35
C GLU A 78 42.33 -18.59 -21.28
N CYS A 79 42.11 -17.42 -20.74
CA CYS A 79 41.83 -16.24 -21.52
C CYS A 79 42.20 -14.95 -20.75
N ARG A 80 41.96 -13.82 -21.34
CA ARG A 80 42.08 -12.51 -20.71
C ARG A 80 40.93 -12.29 -19.76
N ASP A 81 41.22 -11.84 -18.54
CA ASP A 81 40.23 -11.39 -17.59
C ASP A 81 39.35 -10.25 -18.16
N GLY A 82 38.06 -10.32 -17.93
CA GLY A 82 37.09 -9.33 -18.42
C GLY A 82 36.79 -9.45 -19.91
N TYR A 83 37.26 -10.50 -20.64
CA TYR A 83 36.91 -10.66 -22.04
C TYR A 83 35.44 -11.06 -22.21
N ILE A 84 34.68 -10.31 -23.02
CA ILE A 84 33.25 -10.52 -23.22
C ILE A 84 33.03 -11.04 -24.66
N VAL A 85 32.19 -12.07 -24.80
CA VAL A 85 31.83 -12.65 -26.06
C VAL A 85 30.36 -13.05 -26.11
N LYS A 86 29.71 -12.90 -27.27
CA LYS A 86 28.36 -13.39 -27.52
C LYS A 86 28.41 -14.84 -27.97
N VAL A 87 27.78 -15.73 -27.22
CA VAL A 87 27.51 -17.10 -27.63
C VAL A 87 26.15 -17.16 -28.30
N TYR A 88 26.13 -17.47 -29.58
CA TYR A 88 24.88 -17.62 -30.34
C TYR A 88 24.64 -19.11 -30.67
N ASN A 89 23.44 -19.58 -30.32
CA ASN A 89 23.10 -21.00 -30.49
C ASN A 89 22.50 -21.31 -31.87
N SER A 90 21.83 -20.37 -32.50
CA SER A 90 21.32 -20.50 -33.86
C SER A 90 21.21 -19.16 -34.57
N ASP A 91 21.42 -19.16 -35.89
CA ASP A 91 21.23 -17.94 -36.70
C ASP A 91 19.77 -17.51 -36.86
N GLN A 92 18.80 -18.21 -36.27
CA GLN A 92 17.37 -18.01 -36.48
C GLN A 92 16.61 -17.54 -35.23
N VAL A 93 17.18 -17.65 -34.03
CA VAL A 93 16.52 -17.33 -32.77
C VAL A 93 17.50 -16.61 -31.83
N ASP A 94 17.46 -15.29 -31.85
CA ASP A 94 18.32 -14.47 -30.97
C ASP A 94 17.98 -14.63 -29.47
N ALA A 95 16.83 -15.21 -29.13
CA ALA A 95 16.43 -15.43 -27.75
C ALA A 95 17.24 -16.53 -27.02
N ASP A 96 17.97 -17.36 -27.77
CA ASP A 96 18.85 -18.39 -27.22
C ASP A 96 20.31 -17.91 -27.09
N ASP A 97 20.58 -16.67 -27.42
CA ASP A 97 21.91 -16.07 -27.37
C ASP A 97 22.21 -15.58 -25.97
N MET A 98 23.46 -15.66 -25.56
CA MET A 98 23.91 -15.16 -24.27
C MET A 98 25.24 -14.42 -24.39
N TRP A 99 25.46 -13.49 -23.48
CA TRP A 99 26.76 -12.85 -23.32
C TRP A 99 27.48 -13.48 -22.14
N VAL A 100 28.77 -13.83 -22.36
CA VAL A 100 29.62 -14.38 -21.31
C VAL A 100 30.89 -13.56 -21.20
N LYS A 101 31.33 -13.41 -19.96
CA LYS A 101 32.57 -12.75 -19.57
C LYS A 101 33.50 -13.76 -18.97
N PHE A 102 34.77 -13.70 -19.33
CA PHE A 102 35.79 -14.52 -18.70
C PHE A 102 36.23 -13.90 -17.38
N GLU A 103 36.23 -14.69 -16.32
CA GLU A 103 36.79 -14.34 -15.02
C GLU A 103 37.92 -15.31 -14.69
N THR A 104 39.12 -14.78 -14.52
CA THR A 104 40.26 -15.61 -14.17
C THR A 104 40.15 -16.14 -12.74
N THR A 105 40.41 -17.41 -12.55
CA THR A 105 40.49 -18.07 -11.23
C THR A 105 41.92 -18.24 -10.77
N GLU A 106 42.90 -18.00 -11.62
CA GLU A 106 44.31 -17.93 -11.26
C GLU A 106 44.59 -16.54 -10.67
N PHE A 107 44.38 -16.42 -9.40
CA PHE A 107 45.00 -15.38 -8.62
C PHE A 107 46.41 -15.85 -8.32
N ASP A 108 47.42 -15.32 -8.97
CA ASP A 108 48.72 -15.21 -8.35
C ASP A 108 48.49 -14.45 -7.04
N ASP A 109 49.04 -14.91 -5.91
CA ASP A 109 48.81 -14.38 -4.57
C ASP A 109 48.58 -12.87 -4.62
N ASP A 110 47.39 -12.40 -4.15
CA ASP A 110 47.05 -10.99 -4.08
C ASP A 110 48.21 -10.25 -3.43
N LYS A 111 49.05 -9.57 -4.24
CA LYS A 111 50.14 -8.78 -3.67
C LYS A 111 49.52 -7.56 -3.01
N THR A 112 49.61 -7.56 -1.70
CA THR A 112 49.20 -6.44 -0.86
C THR A 112 50.40 -5.56 -0.55
N GLY A 113 50.27 -4.29 -0.78
CA GLY A 113 51.29 -3.31 -0.44
C GLY A 113 50.72 -2.19 0.43
N LEU A 114 51.64 -1.34 0.87
CA LEU A 114 51.30 -0.08 1.52
C LEU A 114 51.52 1.06 0.53
N TYR A 115 50.66 2.06 0.57
CA TYR A 115 50.87 3.25 -0.25
C TYR A 115 51.15 4.48 0.60
N GLY A 116 51.96 5.38 0.04
CA GLY A 116 52.32 6.67 0.62
C GLY A 116 52.32 7.74 -0.42
N TYR A 117 52.32 9.00 0.01
CA TYR A 117 52.33 10.15 -0.88
C TYR A 117 53.70 10.85 -0.85
N SER A 118 54.21 11.18 -2.01
CA SER A 118 55.40 12.03 -2.17
C SER A 118 55.00 13.43 -2.63
N ALA A 119 54.92 14.40 -1.71
CA ALA A 119 54.58 15.77 -2.01
C ALA A 119 55.62 16.46 -2.95
N ALA A 120 56.84 15.99 -2.94
CA ALA A 120 57.90 16.55 -3.77
C ALA A 120 57.74 16.25 -5.27
N ASN A 121 57.15 15.09 -5.57
CA ASN A 121 57.07 14.55 -6.92
C ASN A 121 55.65 14.42 -7.47
N ASN A 122 54.63 14.71 -6.65
CA ASN A 122 53.21 14.62 -6.99
C ASN A 122 52.76 13.24 -7.50
N TRP A 123 53.29 12.18 -6.86
CA TRP A 123 52.95 10.82 -7.17
C TRP A 123 52.73 9.97 -5.89
N VAL A 124 52.03 8.86 -6.01
CA VAL A 124 51.78 7.91 -4.92
C VAL A 124 52.87 6.81 -5.00
N LEU A 125 53.59 6.62 -3.91
CA LEU A 125 54.51 5.53 -3.73
C LEU A 125 53.73 4.30 -3.24
N VAL A 126 53.88 3.19 -3.93
CA VAL A 126 53.38 1.89 -3.51
C VAL A 126 54.57 1.01 -3.14
N THR A 127 54.55 0.47 -1.94
CA THR A 127 55.57 -0.48 -1.46
C THR A 127 54.95 -1.88 -1.38
N MET A 128 55.37 -2.76 -2.27
CA MET A 128 55.00 -4.19 -2.33
C MET A 128 56.25 -4.98 -2.39
N VAL A 129 56.55 -5.73 -1.34
CA VAL A 129 57.82 -6.52 -1.24
C VAL A 129 57.88 -7.54 -2.36
N ASP A 130 59.02 -7.54 -3.09
CA ASP A 130 59.35 -8.47 -4.17
C ASP A 130 58.21 -8.53 -5.21
N HIS A 131 57.80 -7.35 -5.71
CA HIS A 131 56.61 -7.25 -6.58
C HIS A 131 56.82 -7.86 -7.96
N GLY A 132 58.03 -7.92 -8.49
CA GLY A 132 58.36 -8.55 -9.77
C GLY A 132 57.81 -7.83 -11.02
N PHE A 133 57.28 -6.61 -10.88
CA PHE A 133 56.75 -5.84 -12.02
C PHE A 133 57.87 -5.19 -12.82
N THR A 134 57.61 -4.98 -14.10
CA THR A 134 58.50 -4.25 -15.00
C THR A 134 58.09 -2.78 -15.10
N ASP A 135 59.07 -1.91 -15.32
CA ASP A 135 58.80 -0.50 -15.50
C ASP A 135 57.88 -0.26 -16.72
N GLY A 136 56.85 0.59 -16.53
CA GLY A 136 55.84 0.84 -17.54
C GLY A 136 54.68 -0.18 -17.58
N ALA A 137 54.69 -1.19 -16.70
CA ALA A 137 53.54 -2.12 -16.59
C ALA A 137 52.23 -1.40 -16.24
N VAL A 138 51.13 -1.95 -16.69
CA VAL A 138 49.77 -1.41 -16.47
C VAL A 138 49.03 -2.35 -15.54
N LEU A 139 48.75 -1.90 -14.31
CA LEU A 139 48.18 -2.73 -13.25
C LEU A 139 46.87 -2.19 -12.71
N PRO A 140 45.87 -3.03 -12.46
CA PRO A 140 44.73 -2.67 -11.68
C PRO A 140 45.12 -2.58 -10.19
N LEU A 141 44.89 -1.46 -9.57
CA LEU A 141 45.15 -1.24 -8.15
C LEU A 141 43.85 -0.91 -7.44
N SER A 142 43.57 -1.62 -6.34
CA SER A 142 42.42 -1.42 -5.46
C SER A 142 42.92 -0.98 -4.08
N PHE A 143 42.46 0.20 -3.63
CA PHE A 143 42.81 0.80 -2.34
C PHE A 143 41.85 0.34 -1.26
N ILE A 144 42.34 -0.44 -0.28
CA ILE A 144 41.48 -1.06 0.75
C ILE A 144 41.12 -0.09 1.84
N ASP A 145 42.07 0.73 2.28
CA ASP A 145 41.89 1.69 3.38
C ASP A 145 42.74 2.96 3.18
N GLY A 146 42.56 3.94 4.05
CA GLY A 146 43.26 5.23 3.98
C GLY A 146 42.60 6.25 3.05
N ASP A 147 43.36 7.31 2.71
CA ASP A 147 42.82 8.45 1.93
C ASP A 147 42.68 8.17 0.42
N ALA A 148 43.19 7.05 -0.06
CA ALA A 148 43.11 6.65 -1.47
C ALA A 148 41.89 5.76 -1.79
N VAL A 149 41.04 5.43 -0.82
CA VAL A 149 39.80 4.67 -1.06
C VAL A 149 38.90 5.41 -2.05
N GLY A 150 38.47 4.70 -3.10
CA GLY A 150 37.67 5.28 -4.21
C GLY A 150 38.51 5.76 -5.41
N TYR A 151 39.83 5.62 -5.38
CA TYR A 151 40.68 5.84 -6.53
C TYR A 151 41.09 4.53 -7.24
N ASP A 152 40.31 3.49 -7.05
CA ASP A 152 40.53 2.21 -7.75
C ASP A 152 40.52 2.40 -9.26
N ASN A 153 41.60 2.02 -9.92
CA ASN A 153 41.75 2.20 -11.35
C ASN A 153 42.94 1.37 -11.90
N ILE A 154 43.08 1.38 -13.20
CA ILE A 154 44.23 0.83 -13.89
C ILE A 154 45.28 1.92 -14.01
N TYR A 155 46.48 1.66 -13.46
CA TYR A 155 47.59 2.62 -13.44
C TYR A 155 48.79 2.11 -14.21
N THR A 156 49.46 2.98 -14.95
CA THR A 156 50.81 2.72 -15.45
C THR A 156 51.77 2.98 -14.32
N ILE A 157 52.58 1.99 -13.98
CA ILE A 157 53.54 2.10 -12.89
C ILE A 157 54.94 2.53 -13.40
N SER A 158 55.66 3.23 -12.53
CA SER A 158 57.07 3.45 -12.71
C SER A 158 57.83 2.78 -11.57
N VAL A 159 58.58 1.74 -11.90
CA VAL A 159 59.31 0.93 -10.93
C VAL A 159 60.50 1.75 -10.40
N ILE A 160 60.70 1.72 -9.09
CA ILE A 160 61.78 2.39 -8.39
C ILE A 160 62.82 1.38 -7.98
N ASP A 161 62.40 0.26 -7.40
CA ASP A 161 63.23 -0.83 -6.99
C ASP A 161 62.39 -2.15 -6.93
N ASP A 162 62.99 -3.26 -6.48
CA ASP A 162 62.30 -4.57 -6.43
C ASP A 162 61.11 -4.60 -5.47
N ASP A 163 61.03 -3.63 -4.53
CA ASP A 163 59.99 -3.55 -3.49
C ASP A 163 59.04 -2.33 -3.65
N SER A 164 59.31 -1.46 -4.61
CA SER A 164 58.54 -0.23 -4.72
C SER A 164 58.38 0.33 -6.14
N PHE A 165 57.20 0.91 -6.38
CA PHE A 165 56.87 1.63 -7.62
C PHE A 165 56.05 2.86 -7.35
N SER A 166 55.94 3.75 -8.29
CA SER A 166 55.13 4.96 -8.22
C SER A 166 54.01 4.94 -9.25
N ILE A 167 52.91 5.57 -8.90
CA ILE A 167 51.75 5.85 -9.78
C ILE A 167 51.37 7.30 -9.72
N VAL A 168 50.71 7.80 -10.76
CA VAL A 168 50.10 9.13 -10.79
C VAL A 168 48.61 9.01 -10.74
N ILE A 169 47.99 9.51 -9.65
CA ILE A 169 46.55 9.61 -9.53
C ILE A 169 46.08 11.03 -9.97
N PRO A 170 45.26 11.13 -11.05
CA PRO A 170 44.83 12.45 -11.51
C PRO A 170 43.91 13.14 -10.49
N ASN A 171 44.06 14.48 -10.35
CA ASN A 171 43.17 15.32 -9.56
C ASN A 171 43.11 15.07 -8.06
N PHE A 172 44.13 14.45 -7.48
CA PHE A 172 44.13 14.26 -6.06
C PHE A 172 45.02 15.26 -5.31
N SER A 173 44.66 15.59 -4.08
CA SER A 173 45.39 16.43 -3.15
C SER A 173 46.19 15.58 -2.16
N THR A 174 46.86 16.08 -1.23
CA THR A 174 47.70 15.38 -0.26
C THR A 174 46.96 14.31 0.53
N PHE A 175 47.50 13.08 0.59
CA PHE A 175 47.09 12.05 1.56
C PHE A 175 47.66 12.38 2.94
N THR A 176 46.82 12.28 3.95
CA THR A 176 47.22 12.42 5.36
C THR A 176 47.22 11.08 6.07
N GLN A 177 46.40 10.13 5.61
CA GLN A 177 46.33 8.77 6.13
C GLN A 177 46.82 7.77 5.07
N LEU A 178 47.88 7.04 5.39
CA LEU A 178 48.40 5.96 4.58
C LEU A 178 47.49 4.73 4.72
N GLY A 179 47.48 3.88 3.69
CA GLY A 179 46.63 2.69 3.69
C GLY A 179 47.25 1.56 2.89
N SER A 180 46.43 0.53 2.74
CA SER A 180 46.78 -0.70 2.01
C SER A 180 46.23 -0.64 0.59
N VAL A 181 46.97 -1.24 -0.34
CA VAL A 181 46.58 -1.37 -1.74
C VAL A 181 46.84 -2.82 -2.18
N THR A 182 45.93 -3.36 -2.97
CA THR A 182 46.11 -4.68 -3.60
C THR A 182 46.17 -4.56 -5.11
N THR A 183 46.84 -5.50 -5.76
CA THR A 183 46.78 -5.67 -7.20
C THR A 183 46.60 -7.12 -7.56
N GLN A 184 45.80 -7.37 -8.56
CA GLN A 184 45.72 -8.68 -9.21
C GLN A 184 46.75 -8.74 -10.29
N MET A 185 47.63 -9.74 -10.24
CA MET A 185 48.77 -9.82 -11.14
C MET A 185 48.47 -10.46 -12.49
N SER A 186 47.39 -11.21 -12.64
CA SER A 186 47.16 -11.96 -13.87
C SER A 186 45.98 -11.41 -14.66
N LEU A 187 46.26 -10.61 -15.68
CA LEU A 187 45.28 -10.25 -16.73
C LEU A 187 44.95 -11.44 -17.64
N TYR A 188 45.70 -12.53 -17.55
CA TYR A 188 45.58 -13.71 -18.39
C TYR A 188 45.84 -14.94 -17.56
N GLY A 189 45.02 -15.97 -17.73
CA GLY A 189 45.21 -17.22 -17.01
C GLY A 189 44.03 -18.16 -17.17
N ALA A 190 44.01 -19.23 -16.36
CA ALA A 190 42.89 -20.14 -16.28
C ALA A 190 41.74 -19.48 -15.56
N GLY A 191 40.51 -19.78 -15.98
CA GLY A 191 39.33 -19.15 -15.42
C GLY A 191 38.02 -19.81 -15.85
N VAL A 192 36.93 -19.13 -15.56
CA VAL A 192 35.58 -19.56 -15.92
C VAL A 192 34.84 -18.48 -16.74
N TRP A 193 33.94 -18.95 -17.56
CA TRP A 193 33.04 -18.07 -18.30
C TRP A 193 31.74 -17.95 -17.53
N GLU A 194 31.37 -16.73 -17.17
CA GLU A 194 30.13 -16.43 -16.48
C GLU A 194 29.21 -15.59 -17.35
N GLU A 195 27.91 -15.76 -17.18
CA GLU A 195 26.93 -14.91 -17.85
C GLU A 195 27.13 -13.44 -17.46
N THR A 196 27.02 -12.54 -18.43
CA THR A 196 27.16 -11.10 -18.23
C THR A 196 26.17 -10.30 -19.07
N VAL A 197 26.10 -9.01 -18.79
CA VAL A 197 25.30 -8.09 -19.58
C VAL A 197 26.01 -7.76 -20.91
N SER A 198 25.21 -7.60 -21.96
CA SER A 198 25.73 -7.12 -23.27
C SER A 198 26.46 -5.78 -23.11
N PRO A 199 27.62 -5.61 -23.74
CA PRO A 199 28.34 -4.33 -23.75
C PRO A 199 27.46 -3.17 -24.23
N GLU A 200 27.68 -1.96 -23.71
CA GLU A 200 27.00 -0.72 -24.08
C GLU A 200 25.50 -0.61 -23.69
N LEU A 201 24.94 -1.62 -23.03
CA LEU A 201 23.57 -1.55 -22.55
C LEU A 201 23.46 -0.82 -21.21
N LYS A 202 22.31 -0.16 -21.02
CA LYS A 202 21.95 0.39 -19.70
C LYS A 202 21.69 -0.76 -18.72
N TYR A 203 22.45 -0.80 -17.67
CA TYR A 203 22.37 -1.84 -16.64
C TYR A 203 21.88 -1.30 -15.28
N LYS A 204 21.79 0.03 -15.13
CA LYS A 204 21.34 0.72 -13.90
C LYS A 204 20.01 1.42 -14.09
N ILE A 205 19.15 1.30 -13.10
CA ILE A 205 17.91 2.08 -13.00
C ILE A 205 18.23 3.41 -12.31
N ASN A 206 17.66 4.50 -12.80
CA ASN A 206 17.80 5.80 -12.14
C ASN A 206 16.93 5.84 -10.87
N PRO A 207 17.51 5.87 -9.65
CA PRO A 207 16.74 5.80 -8.41
C PRO A 207 15.86 7.05 -8.20
N LEU A 208 16.19 8.18 -8.79
CA LEU A 208 15.44 9.44 -8.64
C LEU A 208 14.09 9.43 -9.38
N THR A 209 13.92 8.55 -10.36
CA THR A 209 12.66 8.40 -11.12
C THR A 209 11.78 7.27 -10.61
N MET A 210 12.25 6.54 -9.62
CA MET A 210 11.60 5.40 -9.02
C MET A 210 11.05 5.72 -7.61
N PRO A 211 10.18 4.89 -7.04
CA PRO A 211 9.72 5.05 -5.67
C PRO A 211 10.88 5.13 -4.66
N HIS A 212 10.69 5.96 -3.63
CA HIS A 212 11.61 6.11 -2.52
C HIS A 212 11.16 5.27 -1.33
N GLN A 213 12.07 5.00 -0.40
CA GLN A 213 11.77 4.26 0.83
C GLN A 213 11.68 5.20 2.03
N LEU A 214 10.70 4.94 2.89
CA LEU A 214 10.59 5.55 4.22
C LEU A 214 10.97 4.50 5.26
N VAL A 215 12.10 4.70 5.93
CA VAL A 215 12.63 3.74 6.90
C VAL A 215 12.54 4.31 8.30
N ARG A 216 11.87 3.59 9.21
CA ARG A 216 11.84 3.92 10.64
C ARG A 216 13.14 3.45 11.29
N GLN A 217 13.87 4.37 11.89
CA GLN A 217 15.11 4.11 12.62
C GLN A 217 14.83 3.58 14.04
N SER A 218 15.83 3.00 14.68
CA SER A 218 15.72 2.44 16.03
C SER A 218 15.43 3.49 17.12
N ASP A 219 15.78 4.76 16.85
CA ASP A 219 15.52 5.90 17.75
C ASP A 219 14.10 6.48 17.54
N GLY A 220 13.31 5.92 16.62
CA GLY A 220 11.97 6.38 16.28
C GLY A 220 11.90 7.47 15.23
N SER A 221 13.03 7.96 14.73
CA SER A 221 13.09 8.87 13.59
C SER A 221 12.82 8.13 12.26
N PHE A 222 12.59 8.89 11.19
CA PHE A 222 12.38 8.36 9.85
C PHE A 222 13.38 8.97 8.90
N THR A 223 13.93 8.14 8.00
CA THR A 223 14.68 8.59 6.82
C THR A 223 13.85 8.36 5.57
N PHE A 224 13.93 9.28 4.60
CA PHE A 224 13.25 9.17 3.32
C PHE A 224 14.29 9.33 2.21
N ASP A 225 14.66 8.22 1.59
CA ASP A 225 15.78 8.13 0.66
C ASP A 225 15.37 7.41 -0.63
N PRO A 226 16.06 7.67 -1.77
CA PRO A 226 15.96 6.85 -2.96
C PRO A 226 16.36 5.41 -2.64
N ILE A 227 15.74 4.44 -3.32
CA ILE A 227 16.13 3.04 -3.22
C ILE A 227 17.34 2.79 -4.13
N ASP A 228 18.34 2.08 -3.64
CA ASP A 228 19.43 1.57 -4.45
C ASP A 228 18.96 0.28 -5.16
N TRP A 229 18.54 0.44 -6.42
CA TRP A 229 18.06 -0.66 -7.25
C TRP A 229 19.22 -1.47 -7.78
N GLU A 230 19.10 -2.78 -7.72
CA GLU A 230 20.12 -3.68 -8.22
C GLU A 230 20.33 -3.55 -9.74
N ASN A 231 21.55 -3.81 -10.16
CA ASN A 231 21.93 -3.70 -11.55
C ASN A 231 21.50 -4.94 -12.33
N ARG A 232 21.27 -4.80 -13.64
CA ARG A 232 21.19 -5.92 -14.55
C ARG A 232 22.58 -6.55 -14.65
N LEU A 233 22.71 -7.81 -14.29
CA LEU A 233 23.98 -8.53 -14.27
C LEU A 233 24.19 -9.43 -15.49
N VAL A 234 23.11 -9.80 -16.19
CA VAL A 234 23.14 -10.77 -17.28
C VAL A 234 22.22 -10.38 -18.43
N GLY A 235 22.54 -10.86 -19.63
CA GLY A 235 21.68 -10.82 -20.80
C GLY A 235 21.68 -9.49 -21.55
N ASP A 236 20.69 -9.33 -22.39
CA ASP A 236 20.47 -8.15 -23.23
C ASP A 236 18.99 -7.70 -23.19
N ASN A 237 18.59 -6.82 -24.10
CA ASN A 237 17.21 -6.32 -24.12
C ASN A 237 16.19 -7.36 -24.62
N LEU A 238 16.63 -8.49 -25.16
CA LEU A 238 15.77 -9.59 -25.59
C LEU A 238 15.65 -10.67 -24.53
N THR A 239 16.77 -11.07 -23.92
CA THR A 239 16.84 -12.17 -22.97
C THR A 239 16.59 -11.77 -21.51
N ASN A 240 16.90 -10.52 -21.15
CA ASN A 240 16.64 -9.94 -19.84
C ASN A 240 16.26 -8.46 -19.99
N PRO A 241 15.07 -8.15 -20.55
CA PRO A 241 14.68 -6.80 -20.89
C PRO A 241 14.58 -5.87 -19.70
N ILE A 242 14.68 -4.58 -19.93
CA ILE A 242 14.30 -3.57 -18.96
C ILE A 242 12.80 -3.72 -18.71
N PRO A 243 12.31 -3.59 -17.44
CA PRO A 243 10.89 -3.64 -17.15
C PRO A 243 10.07 -2.75 -18.09
N SER A 244 8.98 -3.29 -18.63
CA SER A 244 8.23 -2.63 -19.73
C SER A 244 7.70 -1.24 -19.35
N PHE A 245 7.34 -1.03 -18.07
CA PHE A 245 6.89 0.28 -17.57
C PHE A 245 8.02 1.32 -17.54
N ILE A 246 9.29 0.90 -17.37
CA ILE A 246 10.47 1.78 -17.42
C ILE A 246 10.83 2.06 -18.88
N GLU A 247 10.87 1.03 -19.71
CA GLU A 247 11.20 1.16 -21.15
C GLU A 247 10.23 2.11 -21.87
N GLN A 248 8.95 2.04 -21.55
CA GLN A 248 7.90 2.88 -22.14
C GLN A 248 7.70 4.22 -21.40
N GLU A 249 8.53 4.53 -20.43
CA GLU A 249 8.48 5.77 -19.63
C GLU A 249 7.10 6.02 -19.00
N GLN A 250 6.43 4.95 -18.54
CA GLN A 250 5.09 5.01 -17.97
C GLN A 250 5.11 5.46 -16.51
N THR A 251 4.02 6.09 -16.08
CA THR A 251 3.84 6.49 -14.69
C THR A 251 3.40 5.29 -13.85
N ILE A 252 4.06 5.08 -12.71
CA ILE A 252 3.64 4.09 -11.71
C ILE A 252 2.36 4.59 -11.02
N ASN A 253 1.26 3.86 -11.16
CA ASN A 253 -0.03 4.20 -10.57
C ASN A 253 -0.18 3.63 -9.16
N ASN A 254 0.44 2.48 -8.88
CA ASN A 254 0.40 1.85 -7.57
C ASN A 254 1.64 0.98 -7.32
N VAL A 255 2.04 0.90 -6.06
CA VAL A 255 3.11 0.04 -5.56
C VAL A 255 2.49 -0.92 -4.56
N PHE A 256 2.81 -2.20 -4.65
CA PHE A 256 2.22 -3.23 -3.80
C PHE A 256 3.23 -4.33 -3.47
N PHE A 257 2.88 -5.14 -2.48
CA PHE A 257 3.65 -6.32 -2.10
C PHE A 257 2.76 -7.56 -2.20
N TYR A 258 3.24 -8.56 -2.94
CA TYR A 258 2.50 -9.78 -3.14
C TYR A 258 3.40 -11.00 -3.30
N ARG A 259 3.15 -12.05 -2.54
CA ARG A 259 3.90 -13.33 -2.57
C ARG A 259 5.42 -13.13 -2.58
N ASN A 260 5.90 -12.34 -1.62
CA ASN A 260 7.32 -12.04 -1.43
C ASN A 260 7.99 -11.31 -2.62
N ARG A 261 7.20 -10.51 -3.36
CA ARG A 261 7.65 -9.68 -4.48
C ARG A 261 7.17 -8.25 -4.30
N LEU A 262 8.01 -7.29 -4.60
CA LEU A 262 7.61 -5.90 -4.79
C LEU A 262 7.00 -5.78 -6.19
N GLY A 263 5.84 -5.14 -6.29
CA GLY A 263 5.13 -5.04 -7.56
C GLY A 263 4.69 -3.61 -7.89
N PHE A 264 4.49 -3.38 -9.18
CA PHE A 264 4.06 -2.10 -9.75
C PHE A 264 2.92 -2.32 -10.73
N VAL A 265 1.97 -1.40 -10.76
CA VAL A 265 1.02 -1.28 -11.87
C VAL A 265 1.21 0.06 -12.57
N SER A 266 1.17 0.01 -13.88
CA SER A 266 1.39 1.17 -14.74
C SER A 266 0.62 0.96 -16.04
N ASN A 267 -0.29 1.85 -16.36
CA ASN A 267 -1.16 1.70 -17.53
C ASN A 267 -1.76 0.28 -17.66
N GLU A 268 -1.38 -0.47 -18.69
CA GLU A 268 -1.83 -1.85 -18.95
C GLU A 268 -0.91 -2.91 -18.35
N THR A 269 0.20 -2.49 -17.71
CA THR A 269 1.25 -3.38 -17.23
C THR A 269 1.10 -3.67 -15.74
N VAL A 270 1.29 -4.93 -15.37
CA VAL A 270 1.58 -5.36 -14.01
C VAL A 270 2.95 -6.00 -13.98
N PHE A 271 3.83 -5.46 -13.17
CA PHE A 271 5.19 -5.93 -12.98
C PHE A 271 5.40 -6.39 -11.54
N LEU A 272 6.05 -7.53 -11.35
CA LEU A 272 6.49 -8.01 -10.04
C LEU A 272 7.99 -8.30 -10.11
N GLY A 273 8.76 -7.73 -9.20
CA GLY A 273 10.19 -7.94 -9.08
C GLY A 273 10.58 -9.35 -8.65
N LYS A 274 11.86 -9.60 -8.50
CA LYS A 274 12.40 -10.90 -8.08
C LYS A 274 11.87 -11.30 -6.70
N ALA A 275 11.55 -12.59 -6.53
CA ALA A 275 11.02 -13.07 -5.26
C ALA A 275 12.10 -13.14 -4.19
N GLY A 276 11.85 -12.50 -3.03
CA GLY A 276 12.79 -12.47 -1.91
C GLY A 276 13.90 -11.42 -2.05
N ASP A 277 14.00 -10.79 -3.20
CA ASP A 277 14.97 -9.76 -3.53
C ASP A 277 14.24 -8.53 -4.08
N TYR A 278 13.78 -7.67 -3.19
CA TYR A 278 12.74 -6.67 -3.50
C TYR A 278 13.20 -5.53 -4.39
N PHE A 279 14.50 -5.26 -4.41
CA PHE A 279 15.07 -4.16 -5.19
C PHE A 279 15.70 -4.65 -6.49
N ASN A 280 15.59 -5.94 -6.79
CA ASN A 280 16.02 -6.54 -8.03
C ASN A 280 14.85 -6.69 -9.01
N LEU A 281 14.96 -6.00 -10.16
CA LEU A 281 13.95 -6.00 -11.22
C LEU A 281 14.40 -6.80 -12.46
N PHE A 282 15.48 -7.55 -12.38
CA PHE A 282 16.07 -8.30 -13.49
C PHE A 282 16.14 -9.80 -13.21
N ALA A 283 16.12 -10.59 -14.28
CA ALA A 283 16.31 -12.02 -14.20
C ALA A 283 17.76 -12.38 -13.80
N GLY A 284 17.91 -13.52 -13.15
CA GLY A 284 19.22 -14.00 -12.69
C GLY A 284 20.05 -14.72 -13.75
N SER A 285 19.43 -15.18 -14.85
CA SER A 285 20.09 -15.83 -15.98
C SER A 285 19.40 -15.45 -17.30
N ALA A 286 20.15 -15.35 -18.37
CA ALA A 286 19.64 -15.15 -19.72
C ALA A 286 19.21 -16.46 -20.39
N GLN A 287 19.65 -17.62 -19.87
CA GLN A 287 19.37 -18.94 -20.43
C GLN A 287 18.20 -19.64 -19.78
N ILE A 288 18.03 -19.47 -18.47
CA ILE A 288 17.09 -20.24 -17.66
C ILE A 288 16.13 -19.28 -17.01
N VAL A 289 14.82 -19.45 -17.28
CA VAL A 289 13.78 -18.72 -16.57
C VAL A 289 13.50 -19.42 -15.24
N ALA A 290 13.90 -18.78 -14.16
CA ALA A 290 13.66 -19.27 -12.81
C ALA A 290 12.28 -18.87 -12.29
N ALA A 291 11.77 -19.62 -11.32
CA ALA A 291 10.46 -19.31 -10.74
C ALA A 291 10.46 -18.04 -9.89
N ASP A 292 11.60 -17.59 -9.43
CA ASP A 292 11.82 -16.37 -8.66
C ASP A 292 12.09 -15.14 -9.53
N ASP A 293 12.35 -15.30 -10.83
CA ASP A 293 12.57 -14.19 -11.76
C ASP A 293 11.37 -13.23 -11.83
N PRO A 294 11.60 -11.97 -12.22
CA PRO A 294 10.56 -10.96 -12.38
C PRO A 294 9.45 -11.38 -13.34
N ILE A 295 8.25 -10.90 -13.08
CA ILE A 295 7.06 -11.16 -13.90
C ILE A 295 6.63 -9.84 -14.52
N ASP A 296 6.60 -9.77 -15.85
CA ASP A 296 6.17 -8.61 -16.62
C ASP A 296 5.02 -9.02 -17.55
N LEU A 297 3.81 -8.53 -17.26
CA LEU A 297 2.60 -8.93 -17.97
C LEU A 297 1.75 -7.71 -18.33
N ASN A 298 1.20 -7.74 -19.53
CA ASN A 298 0.22 -6.77 -19.98
C ASN A 298 -1.18 -7.38 -19.98
N VAL A 299 -2.17 -6.62 -19.48
CA VAL A 299 -3.56 -7.03 -19.56
C VAL A 299 -4.05 -6.94 -21.01
N THR A 300 -4.83 -7.93 -21.43
CA THR A 300 -5.44 -7.94 -22.74
C THR A 300 -6.90 -7.54 -22.65
N SER A 301 -7.27 -6.40 -23.21
CA SER A 301 -8.63 -5.89 -23.26
C SER A 301 -9.00 -5.40 -24.65
N GLN A 302 -10.31 -5.27 -24.90
CA GLN A 302 -10.82 -4.67 -26.14
C GLN A 302 -10.75 -3.13 -26.17
N GLN A 303 -10.49 -2.51 -25.04
CA GLN A 303 -10.37 -1.07 -24.84
C GLN A 303 -9.09 -0.76 -24.07
N PRO A 304 -8.49 0.42 -24.24
CA PRO A 304 -7.37 0.83 -23.42
C PRO A 304 -7.76 0.78 -21.93
N VAL A 305 -6.91 0.15 -21.13
CA VAL A 305 -7.08 -0.04 -19.69
C VAL A 305 -5.97 0.72 -18.97
N ASN A 306 -6.35 1.45 -17.95
CA ASN A 306 -5.40 2.02 -17.02
C ASN A 306 -5.60 1.33 -15.66
N LEU A 307 -4.63 0.53 -15.24
CA LEU A 307 -4.62 -0.15 -13.94
C LEU A 307 -4.25 0.86 -12.85
N ASN A 308 -5.09 0.98 -11.82
CA ASN A 308 -4.88 1.95 -10.75
C ASN A 308 -4.67 1.30 -9.39
N PHE A 309 -5.34 0.18 -9.12
CA PHE A 309 -5.28 -0.46 -7.80
C PHE A 309 -5.13 -1.97 -7.91
N VAL A 310 -4.65 -2.54 -6.83
CA VAL A 310 -4.53 -3.98 -6.67
C VAL A 310 -5.13 -4.41 -5.34
N GLN A 311 -5.74 -5.60 -5.31
CA GLN A 311 -6.30 -6.17 -4.09
C GLN A 311 -6.00 -7.66 -4.02
N PRO A 312 -5.19 -8.12 -3.05
CA PRO A 312 -4.96 -9.54 -2.82
C PRO A 312 -6.24 -10.26 -2.37
N VAL A 313 -6.47 -11.45 -2.91
CA VAL A 313 -7.57 -12.34 -2.53
C VAL A 313 -7.06 -13.78 -2.42
N SER A 314 -7.85 -14.68 -1.87
CA SER A 314 -7.43 -16.07 -1.62
C SER A 314 -6.97 -16.84 -2.87
N VAL A 315 -7.55 -16.53 -4.03
CA VAL A 315 -7.26 -17.21 -5.31
C VAL A 315 -6.21 -16.53 -6.17
N GLY A 316 -5.77 -15.32 -5.81
CA GLY A 316 -4.84 -14.54 -6.59
C GLY A 316 -4.77 -13.07 -6.17
N MET A 317 -4.63 -12.19 -7.14
CA MET A 317 -4.63 -10.74 -6.95
C MET A 317 -5.51 -10.09 -8.00
N ILE A 318 -6.44 -9.26 -7.57
CA ILE A 318 -7.31 -8.50 -8.47
C ILE A 318 -6.60 -7.20 -8.84
N LEU A 319 -6.55 -6.93 -10.14
CA LEU A 319 -6.08 -5.69 -10.73
C LEU A 319 -7.29 -4.87 -11.15
N PHE A 320 -7.41 -3.66 -10.64
CA PHE A 320 -8.53 -2.77 -10.93
C PHE A 320 -8.13 -1.75 -12.00
N GLY A 321 -8.71 -1.90 -13.16
CA GLY A 321 -8.72 -0.89 -14.21
C GLY A 321 -10.00 -0.05 -14.15
N GLN A 322 -10.01 1.06 -14.88
CA GLN A 322 -11.16 1.98 -14.90
C GLN A 322 -12.46 1.32 -15.38
N LYS A 323 -12.39 0.35 -16.31
CA LYS A 323 -13.57 -0.27 -16.94
C LYS A 323 -13.65 -1.78 -16.75
N GLU A 324 -12.55 -2.42 -16.45
CA GLU A 324 -12.45 -3.87 -16.31
C GLU A 324 -11.57 -4.22 -15.11
N GLN A 325 -11.84 -5.35 -14.47
CA GLN A 325 -11.03 -5.94 -13.42
C GLN A 325 -10.45 -7.25 -13.92
N PHE A 326 -9.19 -7.50 -13.57
CA PHE A 326 -8.46 -8.70 -13.98
C PHE A 326 -8.01 -9.47 -12.74
N LEU A 327 -7.87 -10.76 -12.88
CA LEU A 327 -7.31 -11.63 -11.84
C LEU A 327 -5.94 -12.14 -12.29
N LEU A 328 -4.90 -11.78 -11.55
CA LEU A 328 -3.60 -12.42 -11.63
C LEU A 328 -3.61 -13.65 -10.74
N SER A 329 -3.42 -14.80 -11.34
CA SER A 329 -3.45 -16.10 -10.64
C SER A 329 -2.39 -17.05 -11.19
N THR A 330 -2.21 -18.18 -10.53
CA THR A 330 -1.39 -19.29 -11.00
C THR A 330 -2.09 -20.61 -10.68
N ASP A 331 -1.91 -21.62 -11.52
CA ASP A 331 -2.35 -22.99 -11.24
C ASP A 331 -1.23 -23.83 -10.62
N ALA A 332 -0.01 -23.34 -10.66
CA ALA A 332 1.13 -23.95 -10.00
C ALA A 332 1.23 -23.53 -8.52
N ASP A 333 2.01 -24.27 -7.75
CA ASP A 333 2.26 -23.95 -6.33
C ASP A 333 3.03 -22.62 -6.18
N VAL A 334 3.91 -22.30 -7.15
CA VAL A 334 4.72 -21.08 -7.17
C VAL A 334 4.27 -20.17 -8.31
N LEU A 335 4.12 -18.89 -7.99
CA LEU A 335 3.89 -17.83 -8.98
C LEU A 335 5.25 -17.42 -9.57
N GLY A 336 5.43 -17.66 -10.85
CA GLY A 336 6.62 -17.29 -11.61
C GLY A 336 6.27 -16.80 -13.02
N PRO A 337 7.26 -16.37 -13.80
CA PRO A 337 7.04 -15.80 -15.14
C PRO A 337 6.26 -16.72 -16.08
N THR A 338 6.55 -18.02 -16.00
CA THR A 338 5.93 -19.04 -16.86
C THR A 338 4.57 -19.57 -16.37
N THR A 339 4.23 -19.30 -15.11
CA THR A 339 3.01 -19.84 -14.47
C THR A 339 1.96 -18.77 -14.18
N ALA A 340 2.31 -17.50 -14.29
CA ALA A 340 1.41 -16.38 -14.07
C ALA A 340 0.37 -16.29 -15.19
N LYS A 341 -0.91 -16.11 -14.81
CA LYS A 341 -2.04 -15.99 -15.72
C LYS A 341 -2.86 -14.76 -15.39
N LEU A 342 -3.27 -14.02 -16.40
CA LEU A 342 -4.19 -12.90 -16.31
C LEU A 342 -5.53 -13.24 -16.98
N ASN A 343 -6.60 -13.18 -16.21
CA ASN A 343 -7.95 -13.42 -16.70
C ASN A 343 -8.85 -12.21 -16.41
N THR A 344 -9.76 -11.85 -17.32
CA THR A 344 -10.78 -10.84 -17.06
C THR A 344 -11.75 -11.37 -16.02
N LEU A 345 -11.93 -10.62 -14.93
CA LEU A 345 -12.76 -10.99 -13.80
C LEU A 345 -14.15 -10.36 -13.86
N SER A 346 -14.23 -9.09 -14.21
CA SER A 346 -15.49 -8.35 -14.38
C SER A 346 -15.32 -7.14 -15.31
N LYS A 347 -16.45 -6.58 -15.79
CA LYS A 347 -16.49 -5.43 -16.72
C LYS A 347 -17.35 -4.31 -16.15
N TYR A 348 -17.05 -3.89 -14.93
CA TYR A 348 -17.70 -2.77 -14.28
C TYR A 348 -16.74 -1.58 -14.18
N GLU A 349 -17.29 -0.38 -14.26
CA GLU A 349 -16.51 0.82 -14.06
C GLU A 349 -16.07 0.93 -12.60
N CYS A 350 -14.79 1.25 -12.39
CA CYS A 350 -14.20 1.51 -11.09
C CYS A 350 -13.62 2.93 -11.06
N ASP A 351 -13.85 3.64 -9.97
CA ASP A 351 -13.25 4.97 -9.79
C ASP A 351 -11.73 4.86 -9.72
N SER A 352 -11.02 5.70 -10.45
CA SER A 352 -9.56 5.68 -10.55
C SER A 352 -8.84 6.34 -9.38
N LYS A 353 -9.59 6.99 -8.47
CA LYS A 353 -9.02 7.75 -7.34
C LYS A 353 -9.32 7.16 -5.98
N VAL A 354 -10.25 6.19 -5.93
CA VAL A 354 -10.68 5.57 -4.67
C VAL A 354 -10.34 4.09 -4.69
N ALA A 355 -9.48 3.70 -3.77
CA ALA A 355 -9.01 2.32 -3.70
C ALA A 355 -10.15 1.35 -3.31
N PRO A 356 -10.24 0.19 -3.95
CA PRO A 356 -11.09 -0.91 -3.50
C PRO A 356 -10.74 -1.38 -2.11
N VAL A 357 -11.73 -1.88 -1.37
CA VAL A 357 -11.55 -2.34 0.01
C VAL A 357 -11.90 -3.82 0.15
N SER A 358 -11.11 -4.53 0.96
CA SER A 358 -11.35 -5.94 1.27
C SER A 358 -12.38 -6.08 2.38
N LEU A 359 -13.33 -6.98 2.18
CA LEU A 359 -14.31 -7.40 3.18
C LEU A 359 -13.98 -8.79 3.77
N GLY A 360 -12.75 -9.24 3.58
CA GLY A 360 -12.27 -10.58 3.96
C GLY A 360 -12.32 -11.54 2.77
N THR A 361 -13.49 -12.05 2.42
CA THR A 361 -13.68 -12.99 1.30
C THR A 361 -14.11 -12.32 0.01
N THR A 362 -14.60 -11.10 0.08
CA THR A 362 -15.11 -10.30 -1.04
C THR A 362 -14.40 -8.96 -1.10
N VAL A 363 -14.55 -8.24 -2.20
CA VAL A 363 -13.92 -6.94 -2.43
C VAL A 363 -14.98 -5.94 -2.86
N SER A 364 -15.04 -4.79 -2.20
CA SER A 364 -15.93 -3.70 -2.59
C SER A 364 -15.15 -2.58 -3.29
N PHE A 365 -15.77 -2.01 -4.31
CA PHE A 365 -15.26 -0.85 -5.06
C PHE A 365 -16.41 0.07 -5.44
N ILE A 366 -16.09 1.28 -5.85
CA ILE A 366 -17.07 2.27 -6.25
C ILE A 366 -16.95 2.65 -7.72
N SER A 367 -18.08 3.04 -8.28
CA SER A 367 -18.19 3.70 -9.58
C SER A 367 -18.97 5.01 -9.41
N LYS A 368 -18.58 6.05 -10.12
CA LYS A 368 -19.22 7.36 -10.06
C LYS A 368 -20.06 7.62 -11.28
N THR A 369 -21.28 8.03 -11.05
CA THR A 369 -22.12 8.67 -12.06
C THR A 369 -22.05 10.19 -11.93
N LEU A 370 -22.78 10.93 -12.75
CA LEU A 370 -22.77 12.40 -12.72
C LEU A 370 -23.17 12.97 -11.33
N LEU A 371 -24.14 12.35 -10.65
CA LEU A 371 -24.69 12.85 -9.39
C LEU A 371 -24.46 11.93 -8.19
N TRP A 372 -24.30 10.64 -8.43
CA TRP A 372 -24.32 9.62 -7.38
C TRP A 372 -23.17 8.63 -7.52
N THR A 373 -22.71 8.13 -6.39
CA THR A 373 -21.76 7.02 -6.31
C THR A 373 -22.53 5.70 -6.20
N ARG A 374 -22.09 4.70 -6.95
CA ARG A 374 -22.53 3.31 -6.86
C ARG A 374 -21.47 2.46 -6.21
N ALA A 375 -21.86 1.70 -5.23
CA ALA A 375 -20.97 0.74 -4.56
C ALA A 375 -21.25 -0.66 -5.09
N TYR A 376 -20.20 -1.37 -5.48
CA TYR A 376 -20.23 -2.74 -5.97
C TYR A 376 -19.44 -3.66 -5.06
N GLU A 377 -19.80 -4.91 -5.09
CA GLU A 377 -19.09 -5.98 -4.40
C GLU A 377 -18.84 -7.14 -5.35
N LEU A 378 -17.57 -7.55 -5.44
CA LEU A 378 -17.15 -8.78 -6.12
C LEU A 378 -17.20 -9.93 -5.13
N ASN A 379 -18.00 -10.93 -5.43
CA ASN A 379 -18.07 -12.17 -4.66
C ASN A 379 -17.92 -13.39 -5.56
N ASN A 380 -17.76 -14.58 -4.96
CA ASN A 380 -17.51 -15.83 -5.67
C ASN A 380 -16.34 -15.72 -6.66
N ILE A 381 -15.21 -15.15 -6.21
CA ILE A 381 -14.03 -14.91 -7.03
C ILE A 381 -13.35 -16.26 -7.28
N GLN A 382 -13.27 -16.66 -8.55
CA GLN A 382 -12.67 -17.91 -9.02
C GLN A 382 -11.65 -17.64 -10.12
N LYS A 383 -10.70 -18.57 -10.32
CA LYS A 383 -9.62 -18.40 -11.31
C LYS A 383 -10.11 -18.36 -12.76
N GLU A 384 -11.12 -19.16 -13.09
CA GLU A 384 -11.54 -19.42 -14.47
C GLU A 384 -12.93 -18.87 -14.82
N SER A 385 -13.62 -18.29 -13.84
CA SER A 385 -14.98 -17.77 -14.02
C SER A 385 -15.07 -16.32 -13.68
N PRO A 386 -15.89 -15.54 -14.40
CA PRO A 386 -16.19 -14.16 -14.01
C PRO A 386 -16.75 -14.12 -12.59
N ALA A 387 -16.34 -13.11 -11.82
CA ALA A 387 -16.87 -12.87 -10.50
C ALA A 387 -18.33 -12.43 -10.55
N ASN A 388 -19.09 -12.80 -9.53
CA ASN A 388 -20.42 -12.26 -9.36
C ASN A 388 -20.33 -10.86 -8.77
N THR A 389 -20.81 -9.87 -9.51
CA THR A 389 -20.78 -8.45 -9.08
C THR A 389 -22.18 -8.03 -8.63
N ILE A 390 -22.30 -7.59 -7.40
CA ILE A 390 -23.55 -7.12 -6.81
C ILE A 390 -23.46 -5.63 -6.53
N GLU A 391 -24.46 -4.86 -6.95
CA GLU A 391 -24.58 -3.45 -6.57
C GLU A 391 -25.19 -3.33 -5.17
N LEU A 392 -24.42 -2.79 -4.22
CA LEU A 392 -24.85 -2.59 -2.84
C LEU A 392 -25.81 -1.41 -2.70
N THR A 393 -25.74 -0.44 -3.59
CA THR A 393 -26.55 0.79 -3.60
C THR A 393 -27.83 0.66 -4.40
N ASN A 394 -28.15 -0.51 -4.97
CA ASN A 394 -29.29 -0.68 -5.85
C ASN A 394 -30.64 -0.22 -5.27
N ASN A 395 -30.86 -0.43 -3.96
CA ASN A 395 -32.08 0.00 -3.27
C ASN A 395 -32.03 1.46 -2.78
N VAL A 396 -30.88 2.10 -2.80
CA VAL A 396 -30.62 3.45 -2.28
C VAL A 396 -29.74 4.23 -3.26
N SER A 397 -30.06 4.17 -4.52
CA SER A 397 -29.23 4.68 -5.63
C SER A 397 -28.94 6.19 -5.57
N GLU A 398 -29.71 6.95 -4.78
CA GLU A 398 -29.58 8.39 -4.60
C GLU A 398 -29.08 8.76 -3.19
N LEU A 399 -28.45 7.82 -2.47
CA LEU A 399 -27.98 8.07 -1.10
C LEU A 399 -26.60 8.72 -1.06
N ILE A 400 -25.67 8.21 -1.86
CA ILE A 400 -24.25 8.57 -1.78
C ILE A 400 -23.90 9.55 -2.91
N PRO A 401 -23.46 10.78 -2.60
CA PRO A 401 -23.08 11.75 -3.62
C PRO A 401 -21.87 11.31 -4.44
N SER A 402 -21.67 11.89 -5.62
CA SER A 402 -20.60 11.52 -6.56
C SER A 402 -19.19 11.88 -6.07
N ASP A 403 -19.07 12.72 -5.04
CA ASP A 403 -17.78 13.30 -4.62
C ASP A 403 -17.06 12.46 -3.55
N ILE A 404 -17.52 11.23 -3.29
CA ILE A 404 -16.82 10.30 -2.37
C ILE A 404 -15.38 10.10 -2.86
N ASN A 405 -14.44 10.30 -1.96
CA ASN A 405 -13.00 10.20 -2.26
C ASN A 405 -12.22 9.44 -1.21
N ASP A 406 -12.90 8.88 -0.21
CA ASP A 406 -12.32 8.10 0.85
C ASP A 406 -13.25 6.95 1.24
N VAL A 407 -12.78 5.70 1.12
CA VAL A 407 -13.56 4.50 1.43
C VAL A 407 -12.68 3.55 2.23
N ILE A 408 -13.18 3.13 3.39
CA ILE A 408 -12.51 2.18 4.26
C ILE A 408 -13.47 1.07 4.69
N ALA A 409 -12.92 -0.08 5.08
CA ALA A 409 -13.73 -1.19 5.57
C ALA A 409 -13.12 -1.87 6.79
N SER A 410 -13.98 -2.39 7.66
CA SER A 410 -13.60 -3.27 8.75
C SER A 410 -14.35 -4.61 8.59
N PRO A 411 -13.67 -5.67 8.17
CA PRO A 411 -14.26 -7.01 8.13
C PRO A 411 -14.71 -7.50 9.51
N ALA A 412 -13.98 -7.12 10.57
CA ALA A 412 -14.33 -7.50 11.96
C ALA A 412 -15.67 -6.93 12.42
N LEU A 413 -16.01 -5.71 11.99
CA LEU A 413 -17.27 -5.05 12.28
C LEU A 413 -18.32 -5.29 11.20
N SER A 414 -17.96 -5.94 10.08
CA SER A 414 -18.80 -6.08 8.90
C SER A 414 -19.35 -4.73 8.43
N MET A 415 -18.45 -3.77 8.24
CA MET A 415 -18.81 -2.38 7.99
C MET A 415 -17.91 -1.74 6.92
N ILE A 416 -18.52 -0.91 6.08
CA ILE A 416 -17.82 -0.05 5.11
C ILE A 416 -18.23 1.39 5.38
N SER A 417 -17.25 2.28 5.41
CA SER A 417 -17.45 3.73 5.56
C SER A 417 -17.05 4.46 4.28
N TYR A 418 -17.94 5.28 3.77
CA TYR A 418 -17.76 6.12 2.59
C TYR A 418 -17.74 7.58 3.03
N GLY A 419 -16.62 8.26 2.78
CA GLY A 419 -16.39 9.63 3.17
C GLY A 419 -16.09 10.54 1.99
N GLN A 420 -16.44 11.81 2.17
CA GLN A 420 -16.01 12.90 1.31
C GLN A 420 -15.16 13.84 2.14
N ARG A 421 -13.87 13.97 1.78
CA ARG A 421 -12.96 14.91 2.45
C ARG A 421 -13.50 16.34 2.31
N GLY A 422 -13.47 17.11 3.39
CA GLY A 422 -14.01 18.45 3.46
C GLY A 422 -15.49 18.54 3.84
N THR A 423 -16.15 17.42 4.14
CA THR A 423 -17.53 17.39 4.64
C THR A 423 -17.62 16.64 5.96
N SER A 424 -18.66 16.88 6.74
CA SER A 424 -18.88 16.19 8.02
C SER A 424 -19.68 14.88 7.89
N THR A 425 -20.24 14.58 6.71
CA THR A 425 -21.14 13.45 6.52
C THR A 425 -20.39 12.21 6.04
N LEU A 426 -20.59 11.09 6.72
CA LEU A 426 -20.16 9.76 6.33
C LEU A 426 -21.37 8.89 5.99
N TYR A 427 -21.23 8.04 4.99
CA TYR A 427 -22.22 7.05 4.61
C TYR A 427 -21.72 5.68 5.02
N GLN A 428 -22.45 5.01 5.89
CA GLN A 428 -22.06 3.75 6.47
C GLN A 428 -22.89 2.62 5.87
N TYR A 429 -22.22 1.53 5.49
CA TYR A 429 -22.87 0.30 5.10
C TYR A 429 -22.51 -0.80 6.09
N ARG A 430 -23.50 -1.37 6.74
CA ARG A 430 -23.32 -2.49 7.67
C ARG A 430 -24.03 -3.73 7.13
N TYR A 431 -23.34 -4.85 7.19
CA TYR A 431 -23.84 -6.12 6.70
C TYR A 431 -23.63 -7.21 7.74
N PHE A 432 -24.47 -8.25 7.67
CA PHE A 432 -24.27 -9.48 8.41
C PHE A 432 -24.52 -10.66 7.48
N GLN A 433 -23.56 -11.56 7.41
CA GLN A 433 -23.63 -12.73 6.58
C GLN A 433 -23.77 -13.97 7.46
N ASN A 434 -24.77 -14.81 7.15
CA ASN A 434 -24.97 -16.11 7.77
C ASN A 434 -24.84 -17.19 6.70
N GLY A 435 -23.67 -17.84 6.65
CA GLY A 435 -23.31 -18.72 5.53
C GLY A 435 -23.29 -17.94 4.22
N ASP A 436 -24.00 -18.44 3.20
CA ASP A 436 -24.06 -17.82 1.87
C ASP A 436 -25.10 -16.70 1.76
N GLN A 437 -25.90 -16.45 2.81
CA GLN A 437 -26.95 -15.45 2.79
C GLN A 437 -26.58 -14.20 3.58
N ARG A 438 -26.73 -13.04 2.95
CA ARG A 438 -26.63 -11.76 3.61
C ARG A 438 -27.98 -11.43 4.27
N VAL A 439 -28.03 -11.57 5.60
CA VAL A 439 -29.26 -11.40 6.39
C VAL A 439 -29.52 -9.92 6.68
N VAL A 440 -28.46 -9.15 6.89
CA VAL A 440 -28.52 -7.70 7.14
C VAL A 440 -27.72 -6.98 6.09
N ASN A 441 -28.30 -5.95 5.50
CA ASN A 441 -27.64 -4.98 4.62
C ASN A 441 -28.30 -3.62 4.86
N THR A 442 -27.63 -2.77 5.61
CA THR A 442 -28.22 -1.51 6.10
C THR A 442 -27.31 -0.34 5.79
N TRP A 443 -27.92 0.73 5.26
CA TRP A 443 -27.28 2.00 5.02
C TRP A 443 -27.74 3.03 6.04
N TYR A 444 -26.80 3.84 6.57
CA TYR A 444 -27.08 4.97 7.44
C TYR A 444 -26.01 6.04 7.28
N LYS A 445 -26.27 7.21 7.84
CA LYS A 445 -25.34 8.35 7.79
C LYS A 445 -24.82 8.64 9.19
N TRP A 446 -23.56 9.02 9.27
CA TRP A 446 -22.99 9.67 10.42
C TRP A 446 -22.67 11.13 10.08
N GLU A 447 -22.84 12.01 11.04
CA GLU A 447 -22.44 13.40 10.95
C GLU A 447 -21.38 13.66 12.00
N LEU A 448 -20.15 13.92 11.56
CA LEU A 448 -19.01 14.17 12.43
C LEU A 448 -19.09 15.56 13.07
N ALA A 449 -18.34 15.75 14.15
CA ALA A 449 -18.26 17.07 14.77
C ALA A 449 -17.53 18.10 13.91
N GLY A 450 -16.58 17.69 13.08
CA GLY A 450 -15.85 18.52 12.12
C GLY A 450 -15.84 17.93 10.71
N ASN A 451 -15.21 18.62 9.77
CA ASN A 451 -15.06 18.15 8.39
C ASN A 451 -13.99 17.05 8.30
N LEU A 452 -14.30 15.99 7.59
CA LEU A 452 -13.40 14.86 7.38
C LEU A 452 -12.14 15.26 6.58
N ARG A 453 -10.97 14.89 7.06
CA ARG A 453 -9.72 14.90 6.32
C ARG A 453 -9.28 13.50 5.91
N GLU A 454 -9.36 12.55 6.84
CA GLU A 454 -9.01 11.16 6.65
C GLU A 454 -9.77 10.27 7.62
N GLN A 455 -10.00 9.00 7.27
CA GLN A 455 -10.60 8.02 8.14
C GLN A 455 -9.83 6.69 8.06
N PHE A 456 -9.83 5.92 9.15
CA PHE A 456 -9.25 4.58 9.17
C PHE A 456 -9.84 3.75 10.31
N PHE A 457 -9.73 2.43 10.18
CA PHE A 457 -10.06 1.50 11.25
C PHE A 457 -8.77 0.95 11.88
N ASP A 458 -8.77 0.86 13.21
CA ASP A 458 -7.85 0.00 13.94
C ASP A 458 -8.68 -1.05 14.67
N GLN A 459 -8.67 -2.27 14.13
CA GLN A 459 -9.50 -3.38 14.57
C GLN A 459 -11.00 -3.01 14.64
N THR A 460 -11.51 -2.70 15.84
CA THR A 460 -12.91 -2.35 16.11
C THR A 460 -13.12 -0.88 16.42
N THR A 461 -12.05 -0.09 16.40
CA THR A 461 -12.11 1.36 16.64
C THR A 461 -12.05 2.09 15.31
N PHE A 462 -13.02 2.96 15.09
CA PHE A 462 -13.05 3.87 13.96
C PHE A 462 -12.38 5.18 14.34
N TYR A 463 -11.49 5.67 13.50
CA TYR A 463 -10.82 6.96 13.66
C TYR A 463 -11.19 7.90 12.52
N ALA A 464 -11.49 9.14 12.85
CA ALA A 464 -11.66 10.22 11.89
C ALA A 464 -10.74 11.39 12.24
N VAL A 465 -9.90 11.77 11.30
CA VAL A 465 -9.14 13.02 11.34
C VAL A 465 -10.05 14.11 10.79
N CYS A 466 -10.36 15.09 11.58
CA CYS A 466 -11.30 16.15 11.25
C CYS A 466 -10.69 17.54 11.43
N ASP A 467 -11.26 18.52 10.76
CA ASP A 467 -10.97 19.93 10.99
C ASP A 467 -12.24 20.76 11.21
N ASP A 468 -12.11 21.84 11.95
CA ASP A 468 -13.16 22.83 12.16
C ASP A 468 -12.94 24.12 11.34
N GLY A 469 -11.95 24.11 10.45
CA GLY A 469 -11.48 25.27 9.68
C GLY A 469 -10.30 26.00 10.32
N THR A 470 -10.01 25.76 11.59
CA THR A 470 -8.89 26.38 12.34
C THR A 470 -7.93 25.30 12.86
N ASN A 471 -8.47 24.27 13.49
CA ASN A 471 -7.71 23.20 14.13
C ASN A 471 -7.97 21.85 13.46
N VAL A 472 -7.00 20.96 13.53
CA VAL A 472 -7.13 19.55 13.14
C VAL A 472 -7.13 18.70 14.40
N PHE A 473 -8.07 17.78 14.51
CA PHE A 473 -8.23 16.90 15.65
C PHE A 473 -8.61 15.49 15.22
N ILE A 474 -8.33 14.51 16.06
CA ILE A 474 -8.63 13.09 15.83
C ILE A 474 -9.77 12.68 16.74
N GLN A 475 -10.83 12.14 16.16
CA GLN A 475 -11.93 11.51 16.86
C GLN A 475 -11.78 9.99 16.79
N SER A 476 -12.02 9.30 17.91
CA SER A 476 -12.05 7.85 17.96
C SER A 476 -13.41 7.36 18.44
N TYR A 477 -13.92 6.32 17.79
CA TYR A 477 -15.21 5.70 18.10
C TYR A 477 -14.98 4.22 18.34
N ASP A 478 -15.10 3.77 19.60
CA ASP A 478 -15.10 2.35 19.90
C ASP A 478 -16.48 1.77 19.53
N LEU A 479 -16.48 0.90 18.53
CA LEU A 479 -17.69 0.26 18.01
C LEU A 479 -17.95 -1.12 18.62
N THR A 480 -17.14 -1.53 19.58
CA THR A 480 -17.41 -2.73 20.38
C THR A 480 -18.45 -2.41 21.44
N GLN A 481 -19.60 -3.03 21.33
CA GLN A 481 -20.61 -2.94 22.39
C GLN A 481 -20.21 -3.88 23.53
N SER A 482 -19.72 -3.34 24.63
CA SER A 482 -19.55 -4.07 25.89
C SER A 482 -20.57 -3.52 26.90
N SER A 483 -21.48 -4.37 27.35
CA SER A 483 -22.41 -4.06 28.44
C SER A 483 -21.71 -3.77 29.77
N GLU A 484 -20.41 -4.02 29.87
CA GLU A 484 -19.66 -3.83 31.11
C GLU A 484 -18.89 -2.49 31.17
N GLN A 485 -18.79 -1.74 30.07
CA GLN A 485 -17.94 -0.56 29.98
C GLN A 485 -18.69 0.79 29.92
N GLY A 486 -20.00 0.80 30.00
CA GLY A 486 -20.79 2.05 29.94
C GLY A 486 -20.55 2.98 31.16
N PHE A 487 -20.57 4.29 30.89
CA PHE A 487 -20.36 5.33 31.91
C PHE A 487 -21.59 5.53 32.84
N LEU A 488 -22.78 5.20 32.34
CA LEU A 488 -24.03 5.30 33.10
C LEU A 488 -24.37 3.92 33.69
N THR A 489 -24.56 3.86 35.00
CA THR A 489 -25.07 2.65 35.68
C THR A 489 -26.52 2.90 36.10
N LEU A 490 -27.41 2.09 35.55
CA LEU A 490 -28.83 2.15 35.87
C LEU A 490 -29.14 1.57 37.25
N PRO A 491 -30.31 1.86 37.83
CA PRO A 491 -30.78 1.21 39.08
C PRO A 491 -30.84 -0.32 38.97
N THR A 492 -31.00 -0.87 37.78
CA THR A 492 -31.00 -2.30 37.50
C THR A 492 -29.60 -2.93 37.54
N GLY A 493 -28.53 -2.12 37.58
CA GLY A 493 -27.13 -2.55 37.48
C GLY A 493 -26.61 -2.61 36.05
N GLU A 494 -27.44 -2.41 35.04
CA GLU A 494 -27.02 -2.33 33.65
C GLU A 494 -26.22 -1.06 33.40
N LYS A 495 -25.24 -1.16 32.52
CA LYS A 495 -24.43 -0.01 32.12
C LYS A 495 -24.76 0.39 30.68
N THR A 496 -24.65 1.68 30.41
CA THR A 496 -24.80 2.25 29.07
C THR A 496 -23.89 3.46 28.89
N ASP A 497 -23.63 3.82 27.63
CA ASP A 497 -22.84 4.99 27.32
C ASP A 497 -23.69 6.28 27.27
N VAL A 498 -22.99 7.41 27.38
CA VAL A 498 -23.54 8.72 27.08
C VAL A 498 -23.36 8.97 25.58
N CYS A 499 -24.46 9.31 24.90
CA CYS A 499 -24.47 9.57 23.47
C CYS A 499 -24.10 11.03 23.18
N LEU A 500 -22.82 11.35 23.25
CA LEU A 500 -22.23 12.66 22.97
C LEU A 500 -20.99 12.51 22.10
N ASP A 501 -20.82 13.40 21.14
CA ASP A 501 -19.59 13.48 20.37
C ASP A 501 -18.50 14.22 21.14
N MET A 502 -17.25 13.85 20.92
CA MET A 502 -16.06 14.46 21.56
C MET A 502 -16.22 14.58 23.06
N PHE A 503 -16.77 13.55 23.70
CA PHE A 503 -17.08 13.62 25.11
C PHE A 503 -15.78 13.61 25.98
N ASN A 504 -15.86 14.30 27.11
CA ASN A 504 -14.83 14.30 28.10
C ASN A 504 -15.40 13.99 29.50
N VAL A 505 -14.76 13.09 30.21
CA VAL A 505 -15.17 12.65 31.53
C VAL A 505 -14.44 13.46 32.59
N ASN A 506 -15.21 14.04 33.52
CA ASN A 506 -14.69 14.83 34.62
C ASN A 506 -13.75 15.97 34.17
N PRO A 507 -14.20 16.89 33.29
CA PRO A 507 -13.39 18.00 32.82
C PRO A 507 -12.90 18.87 33.98
N ARG A 508 -11.81 19.61 33.75
CA ARG A 508 -11.31 20.62 34.69
C ARG A 508 -12.42 21.62 35.02
N ARG A 509 -12.58 21.96 36.32
CA ARG A 509 -13.62 22.88 36.75
C ARG A 509 -13.20 23.67 37.98
N THR A 510 -13.79 24.85 38.16
CA THR A 510 -13.61 25.72 39.30
C THR A 510 -14.95 26.24 39.77
N TYR A 511 -15.19 26.31 41.10
CA TYR A 511 -16.44 26.83 41.64
C TYR A 511 -16.21 28.20 42.25
N ASN A 512 -17.13 29.11 41.93
CA ASN A 512 -17.20 30.47 42.50
C ASN A 512 -18.36 30.55 43.46
N ALA A 513 -18.04 30.55 44.74
CA ALA A 513 -19.04 30.62 45.80
C ALA A 513 -19.79 31.97 45.89
N ALA A 514 -19.25 33.05 45.33
CA ALA A 514 -19.91 34.36 45.35
C ALA A 514 -21.14 34.42 44.41
N ASN A 515 -21.06 33.69 43.28
CA ASN A 515 -22.11 33.66 42.27
C ASN A 515 -22.83 32.31 42.21
N ASP A 516 -22.50 31.35 43.09
CA ASP A 516 -22.97 29.96 43.08
C ASP A 516 -22.87 29.32 41.66
N THR A 517 -21.76 29.52 40.97
CA THR A 517 -21.51 29.00 39.65
C THR A 517 -20.27 28.12 39.59
N THR A 518 -20.35 27.04 38.80
CA THR A 518 -19.19 26.21 38.46
C THR A 518 -18.78 26.49 37.02
N ARG A 519 -17.53 26.92 36.84
CA ARG A 519 -16.89 27.05 35.53
C ARG A 519 -16.30 25.74 35.12
N ILE A 520 -16.65 25.25 33.94
CA ILE A 520 -16.21 24.00 33.34
C ILE A 520 -15.41 24.33 32.10
N PHE A 521 -14.18 23.85 32.05
CA PHE A 521 -13.24 24.11 30.95
C PHE A 521 -13.31 22.97 29.93
N LEU A 522 -13.36 23.33 28.62
CA LEU A 522 -13.27 22.37 27.55
C LEU A 522 -11.84 21.87 27.40
N PRO A 523 -11.60 20.61 27.08
CA PRO A 523 -10.27 20.09 26.79
C PRO A 523 -9.79 20.41 25.36
N TYR A 524 -10.64 21.04 24.56
CA TYR A 524 -10.43 21.41 23.15
C TYR A 524 -11.15 22.74 22.86
N ASP A 525 -10.78 23.40 21.76
CA ASP A 525 -11.46 24.59 21.31
C ASP A 525 -12.90 24.29 20.85
N HIS A 526 -13.82 25.20 21.13
CA HIS A 526 -15.23 24.99 20.83
C HIS A 526 -15.50 25.05 19.32
N ILE A 527 -16.15 24.02 18.80
CA ILE A 527 -16.57 23.97 17.40
C ILE A 527 -17.83 24.80 17.24
N ALA A 528 -17.77 25.88 16.45
CA ALA A 528 -18.86 26.79 16.23
C ALA A 528 -20.10 26.07 15.66
N GLY A 529 -21.29 26.40 16.21
CA GLY A 529 -22.56 25.83 15.77
C GLY A 529 -22.91 24.46 16.34
N LYS A 530 -22.06 23.84 17.13
CA LYS A 530 -22.38 22.60 17.84
C LYS A 530 -22.95 22.89 19.22
N THR A 531 -23.95 22.11 19.62
CA THR A 531 -24.64 22.26 20.93
C THR A 531 -23.88 21.44 22.00
N MET A 532 -23.36 22.14 22.99
CA MET A 532 -22.70 21.49 24.14
C MET A 532 -23.76 20.97 25.12
N ARG A 533 -23.52 19.78 25.69
CA ARG A 533 -24.32 19.21 26.77
C ARG A 533 -23.44 18.74 27.90
N ALA A 534 -23.97 18.76 29.10
CA ALA A 534 -23.33 18.23 30.28
C ALA A 534 -24.30 17.28 31.02
N VAL A 535 -23.79 16.10 31.30
CA VAL A 535 -24.53 14.99 31.92
C VAL A 535 -23.94 14.65 33.26
N LEU A 536 -24.74 14.60 34.32
CA LEU A 536 -24.41 14.05 35.61
C LEU A 536 -24.56 12.52 35.57
N VAL A 537 -23.49 11.81 35.78
CA VAL A 537 -23.47 10.35 35.67
C VAL A 537 -23.87 9.66 36.99
N GLY A 538 -24.14 10.42 38.00
CA GLY A 538 -24.35 9.96 39.36
C GLY A 538 -23.04 9.84 40.15
N GLY A 539 -23.15 9.92 41.49
CA GLY A 539 -21.99 9.77 42.37
C GLY A 539 -21.07 10.98 42.48
N PHE A 540 -20.00 10.74 43.23
CA PHE A 540 -18.95 11.71 43.46
C PHE A 540 -17.64 11.15 42.87
N ILE A 541 -16.76 12.05 42.49
CA ILE A 541 -15.42 11.68 41.97
C ILE A 541 -14.70 10.79 43.01
N GLY A 542 -14.23 9.64 42.53
CA GLY A 542 -13.54 8.68 43.38
C GLY A 542 -14.43 7.76 44.21
N SER A 543 -15.75 7.89 44.10
CA SER A 543 -16.70 7.00 44.75
C SER A 543 -17.43 6.12 43.74
N PRO A 544 -17.69 4.84 44.01
CA PRO A 544 -18.48 4.01 43.11
C PRO A 544 -19.89 4.55 42.99
N VAL A 545 -20.41 4.53 41.74
CA VAL A 545 -21.81 4.90 41.47
C VAL A 545 -22.71 3.87 42.13
N THR A 546 -23.58 4.32 43.04
CA THR A 546 -24.59 3.47 43.66
C THR A 546 -25.93 3.67 42.94
N SER A 547 -26.77 2.64 42.96
CA SER A 547 -28.08 2.62 42.26
C SER A 547 -29.07 3.71 42.73
N THR A 548 -28.75 4.43 43.81
CA THR A 548 -29.57 5.50 44.37
C THR A 548 -29.17 6.90 43.86
N GLN A 549 -28.14 7.02 43.07
CA GLN A 549 -27.64 8.33 42.62
C GLN A 549 -28.30 8.75 41.31
N SER A 550 -28.83 9.96 41.29
CA SER A 550 -29.59 10.51 40.17
C SER A 550 -28.67 10.77 38.96
N ILE A 551 -29.05 10.23 37.83
CA ILE A 551 -28.58 10.67 36.52
C ILE A 551 -29.36 11.93 36.15
N GLY A 552 -28.69 12.97 35.73
CA GLY A 552 -29.34 14.23 35.39
C GLY A 552 -28.67 14.97 34.24
N LEU A 553 -29.43 15.83 33.62
CA LEU A 553 -28.93 16.82 32.67
C LEU A 553 -28.67 18.13 33.41
N ILE A 554 -27.56 18.77 33.16
CA ILE A 554 -27.40 20.18 33.52
C ILE A 554 -28.28 21.00 32.57
N PRO A 555 -28.92 22.11 33.06
CA PRO A 555 -29.89 22.90 32.27
C PRO A 555 -29.44 23.23 30.85
N ASP A 556 -30.43 23.39 29.97
CA ASP A 556 -30.29 23.36 28.51
C ASP A 556 -29.54 24.53 27.86
N ASP A 557 -29.32 25.63 28.57
CA ASP A 557 -28.78 26.86 28.01
C ASP A 557 -27.28 27.01 28.24
N ILE A 558 -26.50 25.96 27.84
CA ILE A 558 -25.04 26.05 27.90
C ILE A 558 -24.53 26.93 26.77
N VAL A 559 -24.03 28.12 27.15
CA VAL A 559 -23.33 29.03 26.25
C VAL A 559 -21.83 28.89 26.49
N VAL A 560 -21.11 28.42 25.50
CA VAL A 560 -19.65 28.35 25.58
C VAL A 560 -19.05 29.71 25.32
N VAL A 561 -18.16 30.13 26.23
CA VAL A 561 -17.37 31.36 26.08
C VAL A 561 -16.07 30.97 25.40
N THR A 562 -15.87 31.44 24.18
CA THR A 562 -14.62 31.27 23.44
C THR A 562 -13.67 32.40 23.78
N ASN A 563 -12.45 32.04 24.18
CA ASN A 563 -11.39 32.99 24.47
C ASN A 563 -10.30 32.91 23.40
N ASP A 564 -10.01 34.02 22.76
CA ASP A 564 -8.89 34.07 21.80
C ASP A 564 -7.55 33.92 22.55
N GLY A 565 -6.93 32.75 22.40
CA GLY A 565 -5.65 32.37 23.01
C GLY A 565 -5.73 31.73 24.40
N ASP A 566 -6.93 31.51 24.96
CA ASP A 566 -7.17 30.84 26.24
C ASP A 566 -8.14 29.64 26.08
N ILE A 567 -8.26 28.84 27.14
CA ILE A 567 -9.12 27.65 27.16
C ILE A 567 -10.59 28.06 27.17
N ASP A 568 -11.37 27.53 26.25
CA ASP A 568 -12.80 27.70 26.20
C ASP A 568 -13.51 27.11 27.41
N TYR A 569 -14.60 27.74 27.86
CA TYR A 569 -15.32 27.31 29.03
C TYR A 569 -16.80 27.66 28.95
N PHE A 570 -17.58 27.09 29.86
CA PHE A 570 -18.94 27.53 30.15
C PHE A 570 -19.22 27.53 31.65
N ASP A 571 -20.12 28.37 32.09
CA ASP A 571 -20.53 28.51 33.49
C ASP A 571 -21.91 27.86 33.71
N VAL A 572 -22.05 27.09 34.78
CA VAL A 572 -23.30 26.46 35.18
C VAL A 572 -23.62 26.81 36.63
N GLU A 573 -24.90 27.04 36.93
CA GLU A 573 -25.36 27.34 38.27
C GLU A 573 -25.25 26.14 39.20
N GLY A 574 -24.71 26.33 40.41
CA GLY A 574 -24.49 25.30 41.44
C GLY A 574 -23.06 24.80 41.56
N ASP A 575 -22.82 24.02 42.64
CA ASP A 575 -21.53 23.42 42.94
C ASP A 575 -21.43 21.99 42.43
N TYR A 576 -20.65 21.83 41.36
CA TYR A 576 -20.39 20.52 40.70
C TYR A 576 -18.96 20.00 40.92
N ARG A 577 -18.16 20.56 41.83
CA ARG A 577 -16.75 20.18 42.03
C ARG A 577 -16.55 18.71 42.33
N GLY A 578 -17.40 18.11 43.12
CA GLY A 578 -17.32 16.72 43.54
C GLY A 578 -18.15 15.73 42.75
N ARG A 579 -18.88 16.17 41.72
CA ARG A 579 -19.81 15.35 40.94
C ARG A 579 -19.14 14.70 39.74
N ASN A 580 -19.51 13.47 39.40
CA ASN A 580 -19.11 12.87 38.12
C ASN A 580 -19.91 13.51 37.01
N LEU A 581 -19.20 14.07 36.04
CA LEU A 581 -19.75 14.86 34.95
C LEU A 581 -19.11 14.43 33.63
N ILE A 582 -19.95 14.31 32.60
CA ILE A 582 -19.50 14.13 31.21
C ILE A 582 -20.01 15.30 30.39
N ILE A 583 -19.16 15.92 29.61
CA ILE A 583 -19.50 16.99 28.66
C ILE A 583 -19.20 16.50 27.23
N GLY A 584 -19.91 17.04 26.25
CA GLY A 584 -19.67 16.74 24.84
C GLY A 584 -20.71 17.39 23.94
N TYR A 585 -20.59 17.21 22.64
CA TYR A 585 -21.52 17.76 21.67
C TYR A 585 -22.71 16.83 21.47
N LEU A 586 -23.89 17.42 21.42
CA LEU A 586 -25.11 16.72 21.07
C LEU A 586 -25.17 16.45 19.57
N TYR A 587 -25.65 15.29 19.20
CA TYR A 587 -25.94 14.91 17.82
C TYR A 587 -27.36 14.34 17.72
N ASP A 588 -27.94 14.39 16.52
CA ASP A 588 -29.30 13.93 16.28
C ASP A 588 -29.29 12.49 15.71
N MET A 589 -30.11 11.63 16.35
CA MET A 589 -30.50 10.35 15.77
C MET A 589 -31.85 10.55 15.04
N THR A 590 -31.91 10.19 13.75
CA THR A 590 -33.11 10.32 12.93
C THR A 590 -33.35 9.05 12.15
N ILE A 591 -34.53 8.46 12.29
CA ILE A 591 -35.00 7.30 11.52
C ILE A 591 -36.30 7.68 10.82
N GLU A 592 -36.28 7.80 9.52
CA GLU A 592 -37.48 7.97 8.71
C GLU A 592 -38.01 6.58 8.35
N LEU A 593 -39.27 6.33 8.75
CA LEU A 593 -39.93 5.07 8.44
C LEU A 593 -40.41 5.06 6.98
N PRO A 594 -40.28 3.92 6.28
CA PRO A 594 -40.87 3.76 4.95
C PRO A 594 -42.41 3.83 5.05
N LYS A 595 -43.06 4.08 3.93
CA LYS A 595 -44.51 3.96 3.86
C LYS A 595 -44.93 2.54 4.17
N LEU A 596 -45.82 2.39 5.14
CA LEU A 596 -46.34 1.11 5.59
C LEU A 596 -47.47 0.63 4.67
N TYR A 597 -47.42 -0.62 4.26
CA TYR A 597 -48.44 -1.25 3.43
C TYR A 597 -48.93 -2.54 4.06
N SER A 598 -50.18 -2.89 3.83
CA SER A 598 -50.62 -4.26 4.03
C SER A 598 -50.24 -5.13 2.84
N GLY A 599 -50.06 -6.41 3.03
CA GLY A 599 -49.70 -7.30 1.95
C GLY A 599 -49.83 -8.77 2.34
N GLN A 600 -49.52 -9.62 1.39
CA GLN A 600 -49.55 -11.06 1.58
C GLN A 600 -48.14 -11.62 1.51
N VAL A 601 -47.85 -12.59 2.37
CA VAL A 601 -46.62 -13.37 2.32
C VAL A 601 -46.82 -14.52 1.33
N SER A 602 -46.05 -14.54 0.25
CA SER A 602 -46.02 -15.61 -0.74
C SER A 602 -44.64 -16.26 -0.74
N GLY A 603 -44.48 -17.43 -0.12
CA GLY A 603 -43.17 -18.02 0.14
C GLY A 603 -42.36 -17.15 1.09
N ASN A 604 -41.13 -16.79 0.68
CA ASN A 604 -40.24 -15.87 1.43
C ASN A 604 -40.44 -14.42 1.09
N ASN A 605 -41.33 -14.06 0.16
CA ASN A 605 -41.52 -12.71 -0.31
C ASN A 605 -42.79 -12.07 0.26
N PHE A 606 -42.66 -10.82 0.71
CA PHE A 606 -43.79 -9.98 1.06
C PHE A 606 -44.21 -9.17 -0.17
N ILE A 607 -45.48 -9.36 -0.59
CA ILE A 607 -46.06 -8.62 -1.71
C ILE A 607 -46.99 -7.52 -1.11
N ALA A 608 -46.56 -6.27 -1.20
CA ALA A 608 -47.33 -5.14 -0.72
C ALA A 608 -48.53 -4.82 -1.64
N ASP A 609 -49.71 -4.61 -1.07
CA ASP A 609 -50.87 -4.11 -1.80
C ASP A 609 -50.86 -2.56 -1.81
N SER A 610 -50.19 -1.99 -2.86
CA SER A 610 -50.11 -0.54 -3.04
C SER A 610 -51.40 0.11 -3.51
N SER A 611 -52.40 -0.71 -3.93
CA SER A 611 -53.70 -0.22 -4.44
C SER A 611 -54.75 -0.06 -3.33
N ALA A 612 -54.51 -0.65 -2.16
CA ALA A 612 -55.42 -0.59 -1.03
C ALA A 612 -55.40 0.75 -0.29
N ASP A 613 -56.53 1.16 0.23
CA ASP A 613 -56.61 2.24 1.21
C ASP A 613 -56.27 1.72 2.60
N LEU A 614 -55.12 2.14 3.12
CA LEU A 614 -54.66 1.80 4.47
C LEU A 614 -54.72 3.06 5.33
N ILE A 615 -55.55 3.05 6.36
CA ILE A 615 -55.59 4.08 7.40
C ILE A 615 -54.85 3.55 8.61
N LEU A 616 -53.70 4.12 8.90
CA LEU A 616 -52.91 3.81 10.09
C LEU A 616 -53.56 4.46 11.31
N HIS A 617 -53.94 3.65 12.29
CA HIS A 617 -54.50 4.17 13.56
C HIS A 617 -53.34 4.51 14.51
N ARG A 618 -52.40 3.63 14.66
CA ARG A 618 -51.24 3.81 15.55
C ARG A 618 -50.06 2.93 15.11
N ILE A 619 -48.88 3.34 15.52
CA ILE A 619 -47.69 2.45 15.56
C ILE A 619 -47.40 2.07 17.01
N LYS A 620 -46.89 0.86 17.20
CA LYS A 620 -46.39 0.34 18.46
C LYS A 620 -44.92 0.08 18.29
N VAL A 621 -44.09 0.81 19.01
CA VAL A 621 -42.63 0.67 18.94
C VAL A 621 -42.16 0.07 20.24
N ASN A 622 -41.56 -1.11 20.17
CA ASN A 622 -40.92 -1.73 21.32
C ASN A 622 -39.49 -1.21 21.36
N THR A 623 -39.09 -0.70 22.50
CA THR A 623 -37.75 -0.17 22.74
C THR A 623 -37.01 -1.04 23.74
N GLY A 624 -35.69 -1.19 23.55
CA GLY A 624 -34.76 -1.58 24.60
C GLY A 624 -34.43 -0.37 25.46
N LEU A 625 -33.24 -0.36 26.05
CA LEU A 625 -32.81 0.76 26.89
C LEU A 625 -32.82 2.07 26.08
N SER A 626 -33.69 2.97 26.49
CA SER A 626 -33.90 4.23 25.77
C SER A 626 -34.24 5.39 26.73
N GLY A 627 -33.69 6.55 26.37
CA GLY A 627 -34.06 7.85 26.93
C GLY A 627 -35.28 8.46 26.24
N PRO A 628 -35.42 9.80 26.24
CA PRO A 628 -36.46 10.50 25.55
C PRO A 628 -36.43 10.25 24.03
N VAL A 629 -37.59 9.94 23.46
CA VAL A 629 -37.78 9.69 22.02
C VAL A 629 -38.90 10.56 21.51
N THR A 630 -38.70 11.25 20.41
CA THR A 630 -39.69 12.08 19.74
C THR A 630 -40.14 11.38 18.45
N TYR A 631 -41.44 11.15 18.33
CA TYR A 631 -42.10 10.69 17.11
C TYR A 631 -42.74 11.88 16.41
N ASN A 632 -42.12 12.29 15.30
CA ASN A 632 -42.64 13.36 14.47
C ASN A 632 -43.54 12.77 13.37
N ILE A 633 -44.76 13.23 13.28
CA ILE A 633 -45.76 12.81 12.29
C ILE A 633 -46.06 13.99 11.39
N ASP A 634 -45.49 14.03 10.20
CA ASP A 634 -45.77 15.01 9.18
C ASP A 634 -46.92 14.55 8.28
N ILE A 635 -47.85 15.46 7.96
CA ILE A 635 -48.99 15.16 7.13
C ILE A 635 -48.98 16.04 5.89
N THR A 636 -49.16 15.46 4.73
CA THR A 636 -49.24 16.20 3.47
C THR A 636 -50.43 17.17 3.49
N GLY A 637 -50.15 18.47 3.41
CA GLY A 637 -51.15 19.53 3.35
C GLY A 637 -51.81 19.89 4.68
N LYS A 638 -51.29 19.44 5.81
CA LYS A 638 -51.70 19.81 7.17
C LYS A 638 -50.49 19.94 8.07
N ASP A 639 -50.72 20.62 9.22
CA ASP A 639 -49.70 20.67 10.25
C ASP A 639 -49.46 19.27 10.83
N GLY A 640 -48.21 18.89 11.00
CA GLY A 640 -47.80 17.69 11.70
C GLY A 640 -47.79 17.89 13.22
N TRP A 641 -47.48 16.82 13.96
CA TRP A 641 -47.32 16.92 15.42
C TRP A 641 -46.19 16.03 15.89
N ASP A 642 -45.66 16.38 17.06
CA ASP A 642 -44.66 15.60 17.79
C ASP A 642 -45.33 14.86 18.95
N ASN A 643 -44.96 13.57 19.11
CA ASN A 643 -45.32 12.80 20.28
C ASN A 643 -44.03 12.43 21.02
N VAL A 644 -43.79 13.05 22.16
CA VAL A 644 -42.57 12.84 22.96
C VAL A 644 -42.84 11.82 24.06
N VAL A 645 -42.04 10.81 24.14
CA VAL A 645 -42.10 9.71 25.12
C VAL A 645 -40.84 9.69 25.96
N ASN A 646 -40.94 9.25 27.22
CA ASN A 646 -39.86 9.28 28.21
C ASN A 646 -39.31 10.69 28.46
N VAL A 647 -40.19 11.65 28.64
CA VAL A 647 -39.87 13.08 28.84
C VAL A 647 -38.93 13.24 30.03
N THR A 648 -37.94 14.10 29.93
CA THR A 648 -37.16 14.58 31.05
C THR A 648 -38.04 15.29 32.04
N LEU A 649 -38.14 14.82 33.26
CA LEU A 649 -38.95 15.46 34.30
C LEU A 649 -38.13 16.52 35.02
N PRO A 650 -38.54 17.79 35.05
CA PRO A 650 -37.89 18.78 35.88
C PRO A 650 -38.00 18.37 37.33
N ASN A 651 -36.89 18.24 38.01
CA ASN A 651 -36.87 18.00 39.44
C ASN A 651 -36.87 19.35 40.17
N THR A 652 -37.67 19.47 41.22
CA THR A 652 -37.83 20.69 42.07
C THR A 652 -36.55 21.13 42.79
N TYR A 653 -35.44 20.36 42.68
CA TYR A 653 -34.16 20.59 43.34
C TYR A 653 -32.96 20.67 42.37
N ASN A 654 -33.06 21.38 41.31
CA ASN A 654 -31.92 21.74 40.40
C ASN A 654 -31.40 20.69 39.43
N LEU A 655 -32.07 19.56 39.24
CA LEU A 655 -31.64 18.54 38.29
C LEU A 655 -32.80 18.04 37.47
N ASN A 656 -32.69 18.11 36.15
CA ASN A 656 -33.61 17.43 35.25
C ASN A 656 -33.27 15.91 35.30
N SER A 657 -34.08 15.18 36.07
CA SER A 657 -33.92 13.72 36.13
C SER A 657 -34.38 13.08 34.83
N VAL A 658 -33.59 12.16 34.30
CA VAL A 658 -33.91 11.45 33.08
C VAL A 658 -34.48 10.09 33.40
N ASN A 659 -35.62 9.77 32.80
CA ASN A 659 -36.22 8.45 32.87
C ASN A 659 -35.63 7.56 31.75
N LEU A 660 -34.76 6.61 32.11
CA LEU A 660 -34.25 5.60 31.21
C LEU A 660 -35.09 4.34 31.42
N SER A 661 -35.75 3.90 30.37
CA SER A 661 -36.57 2.68 30.40
C SER A 661 -35.81 1.53 29.77
N ALA A 662 -35.59 0.44 30.52
CA ALA A 662 -34.91 -0.77 30.04
C ALA A 662 -35.67 -1.48 28.90
N THR A 663 -37.00 -1.51 29.03
CA THR A 663 -37.90 -2.00 27.97
C THR A 663 -39.21 -1.24 28.06
N ALA A 664 -39.71 -0.76 26.95
CA ALA A 664 -41.01 -0.09 26.89
C ALA A 664 -41.70 -0.35 25.55
N GLN A 665 -43.02 -0.24 25.55
CA GLN A 665 -43.81 -0.15 24.33
C GLN A 665 -44.40 1.25 24.20
N HIS A 666 -43.97 1.97 23.20
CA HIS A 666 -44.50 3.28 22.87
C HIS A 666 -45.67 3.11 21.90
N VAL A 667 -46.83 3.66 22.26
CA VAL A 667 -48.01 3.65 21.40
C VAL A 667 -48.23 5.07 20.87
N VAL A 668 -48.01 5.24 19.56
CA VAL A 668 -48.07 6.54 18.90
C VAL A 668 -49.29 6.60 18.00
N PRO A 669 -50.26 7.44 18.31
CA PRO A 669 -51.47 7.60 17.51
C PRO A 669 -51.17 8.36 16.21
N ILE A 670 -51.72 7.90 15.07
CA ILE A 670 -51.50 8.49 13.76
C ILE A 670 -52.79 8.93 13.11
N PHE A 671 -53.77 8.05 12.94
CA PHE A 671 -55.06 8.25 12.32
C PHE A 671 -55.01 8.94 10.94
N GLN A 672 -54.05 8.50 10.10
CA GLN A 672 -53.83 9.05 8.76
C GLN A 672 -53.71 7.90 7.73
N ARG A 673 -53.96 8.24 6.44
CA ARG A 673 -53.64 7.34 5.36
C ARG A 673 -52.12 7.15 5.29
N ASN A 674 -51.67 5.92 5.03
CA ASN A 674 -50.27 5.59 4.88
C ASN A 674 -49.53 6.41 3.81
N THR A 675 -50.24 6.83 2.74
CA THR A 675 -49.69 7.65 1.66
C THR A 675 -49.53 9.13 2.02
N ASN A 676 -50.25 9.63 3.02
CA ASN A 676 -50.29 11.03 3.36
C ASN A 676 -49.48 11.37 4.60
N CYS A 677 -48.96 10.41 5.31
CA CYS A 677 -48.15 10.66 6.49
C CYS A 677 -46.70 10.20 6.28
N LYS A 678 -45.79 10.93 6.88
CA LYS A 678 -44.37 10.63 7.05
C LYS A 678 -44.12 10.51 8.54
N ILE A 679 -43.51 9.42 8.96
CA ILE A 679 -43.24 9.15 10.37
C ILE A 679 -41.73 9.15 10.55
N THR A 680 -41.26 10.02 11.44
CA THR A 680 -39.83 10.14 11.75
C THR A 680 -39.63 9.95 13.25
N ILE A 681 -38.71 9.07 13.60
CA ILE A 681 -38.30 8.83 14.99
C ILE A 681 -37.02 9.63 15.22
N LYS A 682 -37.02 10.48 16.25
CA LYS A 682 -35.89 11.35 16.58
C LYS A 682 -35.45 11.14 18.00
N GLY A 683 -34.12 11.10 18.20
CA GLY A 683 -33.45 11.16 19.49
C GLY A 683 -32.41 12.26 19.43
N ASN A 684 -32.61 13.34 20.19
CA ASN A 684 -31.70 14.49 20.27
C ASN A 684 -31.22 14.73 21.69
N THR A 685 -31.05 13.68 22.46
CA THR A 685 -30.60 13.73 23.83
C THR A 685 -29.30 12.97 23.99
N ALA A 686 -28.58 13.23 25.08
CA ALA A 686 -27.33 12.52 25.41
C ALA A 686 -27.53 11.04 25.84
N PHE A 687 -28.70 10.47 25.60
CA PHE A 687 -29.07 9.13 26.02
C PHE A 687 -29.37 8.20 24.84
N PRO A 688 -29.15 6.90 24.98
CA PRO A 688 -29.36 5.95 23.90
C PRO A 688 -30.86 5.88 23.50
N VAL A 689 -31.08 5.50 22.23
CA VAL A 689 -32.38 5.08 21.71
C VAL A 689 -32.20 3.72 21.03
N SER A 690 -32.83 2.69 21.60
CA SER A 690 -32.79 1.34 21.09
C SER A 690 -34.17 0.88 20.66
N ILE A 691 -34.38 0.66 19.36
CA ILE A 691 -35.62 0.15 18.79
C ILE A 691 -35.46 -1.32 18.48
N THR A 692 -36.26 -2.16 19.12
CA THR A 692 -36.20 -3.62 18.97
C THR A 692 -37.17 -4.16 17.93
N SER A 693 -38.37 -3.59 17.88
CA SER A 693 -39.37 -3.95 16.88
C SER A 693 -40.41 -2.85 16.69
N LEU A 694 -41.10 -2.89 15.55
CA LEU A 694 -42.16 -2.00 15.20
C LEU A 694 -43.37 -2.79 14.70
N ALA A 695 -44.58 -2.49 15.21
CA ALA A 695 -45.84 -2.98 14.70
C ALA A 695 -46.77 -1.80 14.42
N TRP A 696 -47.73 -1.99 13.56
CA TRP A 696 -48.75 -1.00 13.28
C TRP A 696 -50.15 -1.61 13.30
N GLU A 697 -51.12 -0.78 13.61
CA GLU A 697 -52.54 -1.14 13.57
C GLU A 697 -53.27 -0.13 12.68
N GLY A 698 -54.19 -0.63 11.89
CA GLY A 698 -54.94 0.21 10.97
C GLY A 698 -56.09 -0.51 10.29
N ASN A 699 -56.90 0.25 9.60
CA ASN A 699 -57.97 -0.28 8.75
C ASN A 699 -57.46 -0.42 7.32
N TYR A 700 -57.59 -1.64 6.82
CA TYR A 700 -57.26 -2.00 5.46
C TYR A 700 -58.54 -2.18 4.64
N ASN A 701 -58.63 -1.49 3.50
CA ASN A 701 -59.76 -1.62 2.59
C ASN A 701 -59.22 -1.85 1.17
N THR A 702 -59.54 -3.03 0.60
CA THR A 702 -59.19 -3.36 -0.77
C THR A 702 -60.01 -2.57 -1.75
N ARG A 703 -59.41 -1.85 -2.66
CA ARG A 703 -60.16 -1.19 -3.76
C ARG A 703 -60.56 -2.25 -4.81
N PHE A 704 -61.81 -2.62 -4.80
CA PHE A 704 -62.35 -3.36 -5.91
C PHE A 704 -62.71 -2.44 -7.05
N TYR A 705 -61.95 -2.47 -8.11
CA TYR A 705 -62.42 -1.89 -9.38
C TYR A 705 -63.51 -2.80 -9.95
N ARG A 706 -64.78 -2.37 -9.84
CA ARG A 706 -65.81 -2.94 -10.70
C ARG A 706 -65.44 -2.57 -12.14
N ARG A 707 -65.02 -3.52 -12.93
CA ARG A 707 -65.08 -3.37 -14.38
C ARG A 707 -66.56 -3.25 -14.76
N SER A 708 -67.01 -2.06 -15.14
CA SER A 708 -68.26 -1.78 -15.84
C SER A 708 -68.10 -2.27 -17.30
#